data_7fd78542942608b9a187b4eea6ccbaaf
#
_entry.id   7fd78542942608b9a187b4eea6ccbaaf
#
_cell.length_a   1.000
_cell.length_b   1.000
_cell.length_c   1.000
_cell.angle_alpha   90.00
_cell.angle_beta   90.00
_cell.angle_gamma   90.00
#
_symmetry.space_group_name_H-M   'P 1'
#
loop_
_entity.id
_entity.type
_entity.pdbx_description
1 polymer ?
#
loop_
_entity_poly.entity_id
_entity_poly.type
_entity_poly.pdbx_seq_one_letter_code
_entity_poly.pdbx_strand_id
1 'polypeptide(L)'
;MTAAASAVLLSAAFQAQALKREQRATWMSAYVADWPSSPITVNNAEALKTICQNNLDSLQRNNFTTIYYHARTMCDAMYDSKYEPWSSYVSSTRGVAPAFDPMAYLVENAHKRGIEVYAWMNPYRYINSTYSTGWGNAGGDKNYENSHPDWLIKWENNGRTWTILNPALPEVKQRIIDVTIDLISKYDVDGVVFDDYFYQNGLPASYDAADYAKYTAAGGTMSQLDWRRENVNDMVRQLYAAIKAAKPWVRFGIGPAGVAGKHADDYGLEPCPGNDWQYDGICSDPLAWLSEGTIDFISPQVYWRIGYSAADYAKITPWWYKAAAKFNRQCFISQDLSNTQGSSCPLSEFYDQITMTHTNVVGECPGMVYFPWKSLSARRERVDGKWLSLFRYLRNTVFDTKALTPATTWEKVAYPGSVSNVARSGRTLTWNGPDNVRFTVYAVPSNVDSKHFYKDAQYLIGNSYTKSFEIPAELPKYEGFGISDANLGNYRYAVAVLDRYGNEYSAVFEGAAVTASEKPVMTYPVNGELASKGFQFKWNGSAEVSEIAIATDAAMKNVVARFEANGNAASSAGMCNFEPDVTYYWTVTARGNNATDTEAGKVESFKVDIFRLISPADGSGNVELTPTISWSDLGKDTSYQLLVSNLENFQSVVIDETTTATSFAVPQYVLSAGVKYYAKVIATVNGGTETTDVFEFTTKAASIPTPTFVTPAASGTTLHANQVVAVQPVEGVASTHFAISEKETFPARTSYNGTYPVGTFCTPVLSDVKLVSKMLEDGKSYFLRAQFNYYVDGKLTTSDWTPVVSFTYNATPMGGVDSVAADGITIVDNVLSAGVAGMPVAVFALDGKQVLNTETDAQGKADLSVLAGGTYLVSIVADGAVKTVKFVRK
;
A
#
# COMPACT_ATOMS: atom_id res chain seq x y z
N MET A 1 18.62 -40.32 10.19
CA MET A 1 19.29 -39.32 9.38
C MET A 1 18.30 -38.21 8.99
N THR A 2 17.54 -37.63 9.95
CA THR A 2 16.52 -36.58 9.72
C THR A 2 16.55 -35.47 10.79
N ALA A 3 17.55 -35.46 11.64
CA ALA A 3 17.71 -34.42 12.69
C ALA A 3 18.85 -33.43 12.42
N ALA A 4 19.62 -33.60 11.35
CA ALA A 4 20.77 -32.74 11.03
C ALA A 4 20.48 -31.70 9.96
N ALA A 5 19.30 -31.75 9.30
CA ALA A 5 18.90 -30.77 8.28
C ALA A 5 18.24 -29.49 8.84
N SER A 6 17.73 -29.52 10.07
CA SER A 6 17.06 -28.35 10.69
C SER A 6 18.02 -27.37 11.36
N ALA A 7 19.26 -27.76 11.64
CA ALA A 7 20.24 -26.88 12.30
C ALA A 7 21.08 -26.05 11.31
N VAL A 8 21.09 -26.39 10.01
CA VAL A 8 21.85 -25.66 8.98
C VAL A 8 21.03 -24.56 8.27
N LEU A 9 19.72 -24.57 8.41
CA LEU A 9 18.84 -23.53 7.87
C LEU A 9 18.71 -22.28 8.80
N LEU A 10 19.29 -22.32 10.00
CA LEU A 10 19.32 -21.21 10.95
C LEU A 10 20.53 -20.28 10.78
N SER A 11 21.47 -20.57 9.88
CA SER A 11 22.67 -19.77 9.67
C SER A 11 22.68 -18.91 8.40
N ALA A 12 21.62 -18.94 7.61
CA ALA A 12 21.32 -17.92 6.61
C ALA A 12 20.16 -17.03 7.10
N ALA A 13 20.15 -16.72 8.40
CA ALA A 13 19.26 -15.71 8.93
C ALA A 13 19.62 -14.39 8.26
N PHE A 14 18.71 -13.83 7.49
CA PHE A 14 18.65 -12.42 7.20
C PHE A 14 19.01 -11.69 8.51
N GLN A 15 20.17 -11.04 8.55
CA GLN A 15 20.40 -9.99 9.52
C GLN A 15 19.40 -8.91 9.15
N ALA A 16 18.24 -8.93 9.80
CA ALA A 16 17.35 -7.81 9.77
C ALA A 16 18.16 -6.63 10.29
N GLN A 17 18.46 -5.67 9.45
CA GLN A 17 19.19 -4.48 9.85
C GLN A 17 18.42 -3.85 11.02
N ALA A 18 19.12 -3.62 12.13
CA ALA A 18 18.50 -3.04 13.31
C ALA A 18 17.85 -1.70 12.97
N LEU A 19 16.55 -1.60 13.21
CA LEU A 19 15.79 -0.41 12.88
C LEU A 19 16.05 0.69 13.91
N LYS A 20 16.48 1.86 13.44
CA LYS A 20 16.67 3.02 14.32
C LYS A 20 15.35 3.54 14.88
N ARG A 21 14.23 3.37 14.15
CA ARG A 21 12.90 3.81 14.58
C ARG A 21 11.94 2.64 14.63
N GLU A 22 11.44 2.37 15.83
CA GLU A 22 10.56 1.25 16.08
C GLU A 22 9.81 1.43 17.40
N GLN A 23 8.50 1.19 17.42
CA GLN A 23 7.74 1.10 18.66
C GLN A 23 7.99 -0.26 19.30
N ARG A 24 8.69 -0.28 20.42
CA ARG A 24 8.97 -1.48 21.24
C ARG A 24 8.27 -1.31 22.57
N ALA A 25 7.00 -1.76 22.65
CA ALA A 25 6.13 -1.42 23.76
C ALA A 25 5.63 -2.63 24.54
N THR A 26 5.14 -2.39 25.75
CA THR A 26 4.43 -3.39 26.53
C THR A 26 3.23 -2.77 27.22
N TRP A 27 2.12 -3.55 27.30
CA TRP A 27 0.97 -3.21 28.13
C TRP A 27 1.29 -3.56 29.59
N MET A 28 1.04 -2.62 30.49
CA MET A 28 1.29 -2.78 31.92
C MET A 28 0.05 -2.31 32.71
N SER A 29 -0.52 -3.20 33.53
CA SER A 29 -1.76 -2.93 34.25
C SER A 29 -1.80 -3.52 35.64
N ALA A 30 -2.22 -2.71 36.62
CA ALA A 30 -2.56 -3.19 37.94
C ALA A 30 -3.77 -4.16 37.94
N TYR A 31 -4.68 -4.01 36.94
CA TYR A 31 -5.83 -4.89 36.78
C TYR A 31 -5.43 -6.37 36.58
N VAL A 32 -4.34 -6.63 35.88
CA VAL A 32 -3.79 -7.97 35.66
C VAL A 32 -2.60 -8.28 36.58
N ALA A 33 -2.40 -7.46 37.63
CA ALA A 33 -1.33 -7.57 38.62
C ALA A 33 0.09 -7.52 38.00
N ASP A 34 0.30 -6.64 37.01
CA ASP A 34 1.62 -6.32 36.48
C ASP A 34 2.38 -5.36 37.43
N TRP A 35 1.96 -4.09 37.41
CA TRP A 35 2.43 -3.06 38.34
C TRP A 35 1.42 -1.90 38.42
N PRO A 36 1.14 -1.40 39.68
CA PRO A 36 1.45 -2.06 40.93
C PRO A 36 0.78 -3.44 41.04
N SER A 37 1.48 -4.42 41.60
CA SER A 37 1.00 -5.79 41.70
C SER A 37 0.02 -6.02 42.83
N SER A 38 -0.19 -5.01 43.65
CA SER A 38 -1.17 -4.96 44.77
C SER A 38 -1.50 -3.50 45.08
N PRO A 39 -2.59 -3.22 45.80
CA PRO A 39 -2.91 -1.88 46.29
C PRO A 39 -1.74 -1.26 47.04
N ILE A 40 -1.47 0.03 46.77
CA ILE A 40 -0.36 0.80 47.33
C ILE A 40 -0.76 1.33 48.71
N THR A 41 -0.13 0.78 49.74
CA THR A 41 -0.31 1.19 51.13
C THR A 41 0.98 1.76 51.70
N VAL A 42 0.93 2.44 52.85
CA VAL A 42 2.13 2.94 53.53
C VAL A 42 3.16 1.80 53.77
N ASN A 43 2.69 0.60 54.04
CA ASN A 43 3.54 -0.53 54.41
C ASN A 43 4.29 -1.16 53.25
N ASN A 44 3.79 -1.04 52.00
CA ASN A 44 4.39 -1.65 50.80
C ASN A 44 4.87 -0.62 49.75
N ALA A 45 4.68 0.66 49.98
CA ALA A 45 4.97 1.71 48.99
C ALA A 45 6.42 1.64 48.49
N GLU A 46 7.40 1.53 49.37
CA GLU A 46 8.81 1.48 48.95
C GLU A 46 9.17 0.18 48.20
N ALA A 47 8.57 -0.94 48.59
CA ALA A 47 8.75 -2.20 47.86
C ALA A 47 8.19 -2.11 46.44
N LEU A 48 7.00 -1.51 46.26
CA LEU A 48 6.38 -1.33 44.95
C LEU A 48 7.13 -0.33 44.08
N LYS A 49 7.73 0.73 44.67
CA LYS A 49 8.63 1.63 43.97
C LYS A 49 9.89 0.87 43.50
N THR A 50 10.50 0.05 44.34
CA THR A 50 11.64 -0.80 43.99
C THR A 50 11.29 -1.76 42.83
N ILE A 51 10.12 -2.38 42.84
CA ILE A 51 9.67 -3.24 41.77
C ILE A 51 9.54 -2.42 40.46
N CYS A 52 8.98 -1.20 40.52
CA CYS A 52 8.92 -0.31 39.37
C CYS A 52 10.29 -0.02 38.79
N GLN A 53 11.26 0.37 39.61
CA GLN A 53 12.63 0.62 39.19
C GLN A 53 13.24 -0.60 38.47
N ASN A 54 13.10 -1.79 39.05
CA ASN A 54 13.61 -3.03 38.47
C ASN A 54 12.91 -3.35 37.11
N ASN A 55 11.61 -3.10 36.99
CA ASN A 55 10.87 -3.25 35.72
C ASN A 55 11.38 -2.30 34.67
N LEU A 56 11.54 -1.03 35.01
CA LEU A 56 12.06 0.01 34.10
C LEU A 56 13.51 -0.27 33.68
N ASP A 57 14.37 -0.71 34.61
CA ASP A 57 15.74 -1.12 34.30
C ASP A 57 15.77 -2.33 33.34
N SER A 58 14.83 -3.26 33.52
CA SER A 58 14.68 -4.41 32.64
C SER A 58 14.26 -3.99 31.23
N LEU A 59 13.29 -3.09 31.11
CA LEU A 59 12.85 -2.53 29.83
C LEU A 59 13.99 -1.79 29.12
N GLN A 60 14.70 -0.91 29.85
CA GLN A 60 15.82 -0.14 29.31
C GLN A 60 16.95 -1.06 28.80
N ARG A 61 17.32 -2.10 29.59
CA ARG A 61 18.35 -3.07 29.19
C ARG A 61 17.97 -3.92 27.98
N ASN A 62 16.68 -4.13 27.74
CA ASN A 62 16.18 -4.89 26.61
C ASN A 62 15.70 -3.99 25.46
N ASN A 63 16.10 -2.72 25.48
CA ASN A 63 15.87 -1.73 24.40
C ASN A 63 14.41 -1.47 24.07
N PHE A 64 13.51 -1.57 25.06
CA PHE A 64 12.13 -1.12 24.95
C PHE A 64 12.06 0.40 24.92
N THR A 65 11.07 0.92 24.19
CA THR A 65 10.89 2.37 23.98
C THR A 65 9.69 2.92 24.72
N THR A 66 8.68 2.10 25.02
CA THR A 66 7.36 2.61 25.45
C THR A 66 6.65 1.66 26.41
N ILE A 67 5.89 2.24 27.33
CA ILE A 67 4.94 1.54 28.21
C ILE A 67 3.54 2.06 27.94
N TYR A 68 2.58 1.17 27.72
CA TYR A 68 1.15 1.47 27.73
C TYR A 68 0.62 1.17 29.12
N TYR A 69 0.53 2.18 29.97
CA TYR A 69 0.11 2.04 31.37
C TYR A 69 -1.38 2.22 31.54
N HIS A 70 -2.05 1.23 32.13
CA HIS A 70 -3.50 1.24 32.32
C HIS A 70 -3.92 2.29 33.34
N ALA A 71 -4.26 3.46 32.85
CA ALA A 71 -4.63 4.61 33.67
C ALA A 71 -6.12 4.63 34.06
N ARG A 72 -7.00 4.04 33.20
CA ARG A 72 -8.45 4.04 33.42
C ARG A 72 -9.04 2.70 33.02
N THR A 73 -9.58 1.97 33.96
CA THR A 73 -10.09 0.60 33.75
C THR A 73 -11.61 0.52 33.64
N MET A 74 -12.35 0.99 34.65
CA MET A 74 -13.80 0.89 34.77
C MET A 74 -14.39 2.20 35.33
N CYS A 75 -14.22 3.29 34.59
CA CYS A 75 -14.55 4.62 35.04
C CYS A 75 -13.97 4.92 36.42
N ASP A 76 -12.75 4.51 36.62
CA ASP A 76 -11.94 4.72 37.81
C ASP A 76 -10.47 4.99 37.37
N ALA A 77 -9.71 5.70 38.18
CA ALA A 77 -8.43 6.20 37.82
C ALA A 77 -7.30 5.53 38.63
N MET A 78 -6.21 5.21 37.94
CA MET A 78 -4.92 4.83 38.56
C MET A 78 -3.98 6.03 38.66
N TYR A 79 -4.55 7.24 38.77
CA TYR A 79 -3.90 8.53 38.89
C TYR A 79 -4.84 9.50 39.64
N ASP A 80 -4.33 10.65 40.07
CA ASP A 80 -5.17 11.67 40.73
C ASP A 80 -6.10 12.36 39.72
N SER A 81 -7.29 11.77 39.50
CA SER A 81 -8.32 12.31 38.60
C SER A 81 -9.24 13.31 39.30
N LYS A 82 -9.52 14.42 38.60
CA LYS A 82 -10.56 15.37 38.99
C LYS A 82 -11.96 14.76 38.93
N TYR A 83 -12.23 13.86 38.00
CA TYR A 83 -13.56 13.44 37.59
C TYR A 83 -13.94 12.04 38.08
N GLU A 84 -12.96 11.15 38.27
CA GLU A 84 -13.21 9.74 38.58
C GLU A 84 -12.53 9.33 39.89
N PRO A 85 -13.07 8.32 40.58
CA PRO A 85 -12.52 7.87 41.85
C PRO A 85 -11.20 7.10 41.63
N TRP A 86 -10.34 7.09 42.63
CA TRP A 86 -9.21 6.19 42.67
C TRP A 86 -9.64 4.73 42.51
N SER A 87 -8.95 3.98 41.67
CA SER A 87 -9.25 2.56 41.44
C SER A 87 -8.85 1.71 42.64
N SER A 88 -9.67 0.70 42.94
CA SER A 88 -9.34 -0.31 43.95
C SER A 88 -8.14 -1.18 43.57
N TYR A 89 -7.67 -1.16 42.33
CA TYR A 89 -6.46 -1.86 41.90
C TYR A 89 -5.17 -1.17 42.37
N VAL A 90 -5.22 0.12 42.60
CA VAL A 90 -4.05 0.89 43.10
C VAL A 90 -4.24 1.36 44.54
N SER A 91 -5.46 1.27 45.07
CA SER A 91 -5.78 1.63 46.46
C SER A 91 -6.53 0.49 47.15
N SER A 92 -6.44 0.42 48.43
CA SER A 92 -7.16 -0.61 49.19
C SER A 92 -8.70 -0.45 49.11
N THR A 93 -9.17 0.76 48.84
CA THR A 93 -10.58 1.12 48.76
C THR A 93 -10.81 2.09 47.60
N ARG A 94 -11.81 1.81 46.74
CA ARG A 94 -12.18 2.70 45.66
C ARG A 94 -12.49 4.12 46.16
N GLY A 95 -11.93 5.14 45.53
CA GLY A 95 -12.12 6.52 45.92
C GLY A 95 -11.16 7.05 46.98
N VAL A 96 -10.37 6.19 47.62
CA VAL A 96 -9.34 6.57 48.59
C VAL A 96 -7.99 6.66 47.87
N ALA A 97 -7.24 7.72 48.11
CA ALA A 97 -5.92 7.88 47.50
C ALA A 97 -4.93 6.81 47.99
N PRO A 98 -4.09 6.25 47.13
CA PRO A 98 -3.01 5.36 47.53
C PRO A 98 -1.88 6.14 48.23
N ALA A 99 -0.91 5.44 48.83
CA ALA A 99 0.20 6.09 49.55
C ALA A 99 1.13 6.89 48.64
N PHE A 100 1.15 6.65 47.35
CA PHE A 100 1.76 7.50 46.33
C PHE A 100 1.00 7.37 45.02
N ASP A 101 1.10 8.40 44.14
CA ASP A 101 0.53 8.38 42.81
C ASP A 101 1.39 7.52 41.87
N PRO A 102 0.87 6.36 41.40
CA PRO A 102 1.63 5.44 40.57
C PRO A 102 1.93 6.01 39.17
N MET A 103 1.01 6.80 38.61
CA MET A 103 1.21 7.43 37.29
C MET A 103 2.33 8.46 37.32
N ALA A 104 2.31 9.37 38.29
CA ALA A 104 3.36 10.34 38.48
C ALA A 104 4.73 9.67 38.65
N TYR A 105 4.78 8.65 39.52
CA TYR A 105 6.03 7.90 39.78
C TYR A 105 6.53 7.18 38.53
N LEU A 106 5.64 6.52 37.77
CA LEU A 106 6.02 5.79 36.57
C LEU A 106 6.56 6.74 35.49
N VAL A 107 5.84 7.83 35.19
CA VAL A 107 6.23 8.79 34.14
C VAL A 107 7.60 9.38 34.43
N GLU A 108 7.80 9.90 35.66
CA GLU A 108 9.10 10.47 36.07
C GLU A 108 10.26 9.49 35.87
N ASN A 109 10.09 8.23 36.31
CA ASN A 109 11.18 7.27 36.33
C ASN A 109 11.37 6.55 34.98
N ALA A 110 10.34 6.45 34.15
CA ALA A 110 10.44 6.00 32.76
C ALA A 110 11.20 7.03 31.90
N HIS A 111 10.88 8.32 32.04
CA HIS A 111 11.56 9.40 31.33
C HIS A 111 13.04 9.50 31.68
N LYS A 112 13.44 9.26 32.95
CA LYS A 112 14.86 9.17 33.35
C LYS A 112 15.62 8.08 32.57
N ARG A 113 14.92 7.10 32.00
CA ARG A 113 15.48 5.99 31.21
C ARG A 113 15.25 6.13 29.71
N GLY A 114 14.67 7.25 29.27
CA GLY A 114 14.33 7.48 27.87
C GLY A 114 13.16 6.64 27.37
N ILE A 115 12.29 6.17 28.26
CA ILE A 115 11.11 5.35 27.94
C ILE A 115 9.87 6.24 27.95
N GLU A 116 9.10 6.22 26.86
CA GLU A 116 7.82 6.92 26.74
C GLU A 116 6.72 6.22 27.55
N VAL A 117 5.76 6.98 28.05
CA VAL A 117 4.58 6.45 28.78
C VAL A 117 3.31 6.91 28.08
N TYR A 118 2.50 5.93 27.63
CA TYR A 118 1.19 6.16 27.07
C TYR A 118 0.13 5.76 28.08
N ALA A 119 -0.85 6.64 28.31
CA ALA A 119 -1.98 6.36 29.18
C ALA A 119 -2.97 5.44 28.47
N TRP A 120 -3.08 4.18 28.91
CA TRP A 120 -4.07 3.24 28.41
C TRP A 120 -5.39 3.47 29.15
N MET A 121 -6.48 3.67 28.39
CA MET A 121 -7.79 4.02 28.91
C MET A 121 -8.88 3.18 28.24
N ASN A 122 -9.81 2.66 29.02
CA ASN A 122 -11.07 2.09 28.54
C ASN A 122 -12.13 3.20 28.48
N PRO A 123 -12.66 3.57 27.28
CA PRO A 123 -13.53 4.75 27.18
C PRO A 123 -14.90 4.58 27.84
N TYR A 124 -15.53 3.40 27.71
CA TYR A 124 -16.92 3.23 28.12
C TYR A 124 -17.15 2.17 29.20
N ARG A 125 -16.20 1.27 29.45
CA ARG A 125 -16.39 0.18 30.39
C ARG A 125 -16.55 0.71 31.83
N TYR A 126 -17.71 0.44 32.44
CA TYR A 126 -18.01 0.80 33.81
C TYR A 126 -17.93 -0.39 34.77
N ILE A 127 -18.58 -1.53 34.41
CA ILE A 127 -18.51 -2.80 35.16
C ILE A 127 -18.41 -3.93 34.11
N ASN A 128 -17.51 -4.88 34.35
CA ASN A 128 -17.49 -6.15 33.63
C ASN A 128 -18.24 -7.24 34.41
N SER A 129 -18.43 -8.38 33.79
CA SER A 129 -19.19 -9.50 34.40
C SER A 129 -18.61 -10.07 35.72
N THR A 130 -17.44 -9.62 36.14
CA THR A 130 -16.82 -10.02 37.41
C THR A 130 -17.44 -9.29 38.60
N TYR A 131 -18.01 -8.10 38.38
CA TYR A 131 -18.60 -7.24 39.40
C TYR A 131 -20.12 -7.10 39.16
N SER A 132 -20.89 -8.12 39.51
CA SER A 132 -22.32 -8.18 39.21
C SER A 132 -23.21 -7.21 40.02
N THR A 133 -22.69 -6.59 41.08
CA THR A 133 -23.48 -5.77 42.01
C THR A 133 -23.25 -4.28 41.89
N GLY A 134 -22.43 -3.82 40.98
CA GLY A 134 -22.03 -2.43 40.88
C GLY A 134 -21.03 -2.00 41.96
N TRP A 135 -20.74 -0.68 41.99
CA TRP A 135 -19.78 -0.12 42.94
C TRP A 135 -20.48 0.42 44.24
N GLY A 136 -21.80 0.50 44.22
CA GLY A 136 -22.57 1.08 45.32
C GLY A 136 -22.14 2.53 45.62
N ASN A 137 -21.87 2.82 46.88
CA ASN A 137 -21.41 4.17 47.29
C ASN A 137 -19.90 4.34 47.25
N ALA A 138 -19.14 3.34 46.78
CA ALA A 138 -17.69 3.46 46.70
C ALA A 138 -17.26 4.52 45.67
N GLY A 139 -16.48 5.49 46.11
CA GLY A 139 -16.06 6.59 45.27
C GLY A 139 -16.91 7.87 45.34
N GLY A 140 -18.03 7.83 46.11
CA GLY A 140 -18.88 9.00 46.36
C GLY A 140 -19.48 9.63 45.09
N ASP A 141 -19.48 10.95 44.95
CA ASP A 141 -20.03 11.68 43.81
C ASP A 141 -19.24 11.48 42.49
N LYS A 142 -18.04 10.98 42.59
CA LYS A 142 -17.25 10.59 41.40
C LYS A 142 -17.67 9.23 40.82
N ASN A 143 -18.58 8.51 41.51
CA ASN A 143 -19.13 7.27 41.03
C ASN A 143 -20.40 7.55 40.21
N TYR A 144 -20.42 7.16 38.94
CA TYR A 144 -21.56 7.47 38.04
C TYR A 144 -22.85 6.77 38.40
N GLU A 145 -22.85 5.68 39.14
CA GLU A 145 -24.09 5.11 39.67
C GLU A 145 -24.82 6.05 40.66
N ASN A 146 -24.04 6.94 41.29
CA ASN A 146 -24.60 7.90 42.24
C ASN A 146 -24.91 9.23 41.55
N SER A 147 -23.98 9.75 40.72
CA SER A 147 -24.08 11.09 40.16
C SER A 147 -24.80 11.16 38.82
N HIS A 148 -24.69 10.10 38.00
CA HIS A 148 -25.21 10.06 36.62
C HIS A 148 -25.73 8.67 36.25
N PRO A 149 -26.72 8.13 36.98
CA PRO A 149 -27.26 6.79 36.72
C PRO A 149 -27.91 6.65 35.34
N ASP A 150 -28.35 7.76 34.75
CA ASP A 150 -28.88 7.88 33.39
C ASP A 150 -27.83 7.74 32.27
N TRP A 151 -26.54 7.84 32.61
CA TRP A 151 -25.46 7.60 31.66
C TRP A 151 -25.16 6.11 31.43
N LEU A 152 -25.75 5.22 32.22
CA LEU A 152 -25.37 3.80 32.28
C LEU A 152 -26.33 2.91 31.50
N ILE A 153 -25.79 2.13 30.56
CA ILE A 153 -26.49 0.99 29.98
C ILE A 153 -26.10 -0.25 30.79
N LYS A 154 -27.09 -0.82 31.47
CA LYS A 154 -26.93 -2.07 32.25
C LYS A 154 -27.55 -3.24 31.48
N TRP A 155 -26.72 -4.15 31.00
CA TRP A 155 -27.13 -5.31 30.24
C TRP A 155 -26.89 -6.59 30.99
N GLU A 156 -27.98 -7.33 31.20
CA GLU A 156 -27.95 -8.66 31.82
C GLU A 156 -27.89 -9.75 30.74
N ASN A 157 -26.90 -10.61 30.83
CA ASN A 157 -26.74 -11.73 29.91
C ASN A 157 -26.18 -12.94 30.67
N ASN A 158 -26.90 -14.07 30.60
CA ASN A 158 -26.54 -15.35 31.26
C ASN A 158 -26.20 -15.20 32.76
N GLY A 159 -27.02 -14.44 33.49
CA GLY A 159 -26.84 -14.21 34.92
C GLY A 159 -25.65 -13.34 35.31
N ARG A 160 -25.11 -12.60 34.36
CA ARG A 160 -24.02 -11.64 34.58
C ARG A 160 -24.47 -10.26 34.09
N THR A 161 -24.13 -9.23 34.83
CA THR A 161 -24.42 -7.83 34.47
C THR A 161 -23.18 -7.17 33.88
N TRP A 162 -23.35 -6.58 32.70
CA TRP A 162 -22.38 -5.71 32.06
C TRP A 162 -22.89 -4.30 32.12
N THR A 163 -22.03 -3.35 32.45
CA THR A 163 -22.42 -1.94 32.49
C THR A 163 -21.39 -1.11 31.72
N ILE A 164 -21.88 -0.31 30.79
CA ILE A 164 -21.08 0.66 30.03
C ILE A 164 -21.69 2.06 30.17
N LEU A 165 -20.86 3.09 29.97
CA LEU A 165 -21.38 4.42 29.68
C LEU A 165 -22.07 4.39 28.32
N ASN A 166 -23.18 5.11 28.16
CA ASN A 166 -23.93 5.17 26.90
C ASN A 166 -23.19 6.04 25.86
N PRO A 167 -22.65 5.47 24.77
CA PRO A 167 -21.88 6.24 23.77
C PRO A 167 -22.73 7.25 22.98
N ALA A 168 -24.04 7.11 23.01
CA ALA A 168 -24.95 8.00 22.31
C ALA A 168 -25.11 9.38 22.99
N LEU A 169 -24.77 9.49 24.27
CA LEU A 169 -24.99 10.71 25.05
C LEU A 169 -23.83 11.71 24.83
N PRO A 170 -24.12 12.94 24.40
CA PRO A 170 -23.10 14.00 24.26
C PRO A 170 -22.32 14.25 25.56
N GLU A 171 -22.99 14.17 26.71
CA GLU A 171 -22.42 14.37 28.03
C GLU A 171 -21.40 13.28 28.39
N VAL A 172 -21.62 12.05 27.92
CA VAL A 172 -20.68 10.92 28.09
C VAL A 172 -19.45 11.15 27.20
N LYS A 173 -19.64 11.55 25.94
CA LYS A 173 -18.54 11.90 25.05
C LYS A 173 -17.68 13.00 25.66
N GLN A 174 -18.31 14.09 26.11
CA GLN A 174 -17.62 15.21 26.77
C GLN A 174 -16.87 14.73 28.04
N ARG A 175 -17.45 13.85 28.86
CA ARG A 175 -16.79 13.31 30.06
C ARG A 175 -15.54 12.53 29.72
N ILE A 176 -15.54 11.73 28.65
CA ILE A 176 -14.33 11.01 28.20
C ILE A 176 -13.24 11.99 27.78
N ILE A 177 -13.62 13.05 27.08
CA ILE A 177 -12.71 14.15 26.72
C ILE A 177 -12.16 14.81 27.97
N ASP A 178 -13.01 15.23 28.91
CA ASP A 178 -12.61 15.91 30.14
C ASP A 178 -11.64 15.08 30.99
N VAL A 179 -11.90 13.79 31.13
CA VAL A 179 -11.03 12.84 31.86
C VAL A 179 -9.68 12.70 31.17
N THR A 180 -9.65 12.63 29.85
CA THR A 180 -8.40 12.51 29.08
C THR A 180 -7.59 13.80 29.16
N ILE A 181 -8.24 14.96 29.01
CA ILE A 181 -7.57 16.26 29.10
C ILE A 181 -7.05 16.53 30.51
N ASP A 182 -7.80 16.16 31.56
CA ASP A 182 -7.34 16.21 32.95
C ASP A 182 -6.03 15.41 33.13
N LEU A 183 -6.00 14.19 32.61
CA LEU A 183 -4.82 13.32 32.70
C LEU A 183 -3.61 13.95 31.98
N ILE A 184 -3.74 14.27 30.69
CA ILE A 184 -2.60 14.78 29.92
C ILE A 184 -2.14 16.17 30.39
N SER A 185 -3.01 16.95 31.05
CA SER A 185 -2.64 18.25 31.63
C SER A 185 -1.81 18.10 32.88
N LYS A 186 -2.10 17.09 33.71
CA LYS A 186 -1.40 16.84 34.98
C LYS A 186 -0.10 16.09 34.82
N TYR A 187 -0.05 15.15 33.86
CA TYR A 187 1.10 14.26 33.67
C TYR A 187 1.74 14.49 32.31
N ASP A 188 3.06 14.38 32.28
CA ASP A 188 3.85 14.51 31.04
C ASP A 188 3.87 13.18 30.26
N VAL A 189 2.68 12.64 29.97
CA VAL A 189 2.56 11.44 29.12
C VAL A 189 2.85 11.76 27.66
N ASP A 190 3.43 10.80 26.94
CA ASP A 190 3.79 10.94 25.54
C ASP A 190 2.64 10.55 24.59
N GLY A 191 1.67 9.80 25.10
CA GLY A 191 0.49 9.38 24.32
C GLY A 191 -0.67 8.92 25.18
N VAL A 192 -1.80 8.75 24.51
CA VAL A 192 -3.03 8.10 25.01
C VAL A 192 -3.36 6.94 24.08
N VAL A 193 -3.74 5.81 24.63
CA VAL A 193 -4.18 4.65 23.85
C VAL A 193 -5.47 4.09 24.43
N PHE A 194 -6.47 3.88 23.56
CA PHE A 194 -7.66 3.11 23.91
C PHE A 194 -7.47 1.65 23.51
N ASP A 195 -8.18 0.76 24.17
CA ASP A 195 -8.32 -0.63 23.73
C ASP A 195 -9.63 -0.85 22.95
N ASP A 196 -10.15 -2.08 22.90
CA ASP A 196 -11.29 -2.49 22.09
C ASP A 196 -12.64 -2.47 22.84
N TYR A 197 -12.76 -1.81 24.00
CA TYR A 197 -13.99 -1.80 24.80
C TYR A 197 -14.87 -0.57 24.47
N PHE A 198 -15.64 -0.65 23.35
CA PHE A 198 -16.63 0.35 22.94
C PHE A 198 -18.04 -0.08 23.36
N TYR A 199 -18.92 -0.41 22.43
CA TYR A 199 -20.17 -1.06 22.80
C TYR A 199 -19.93 -2.49 23.35
N GLN A 200 -20.85 -2.95 24.19
CA GLN A 200 -20.78 -4.32 24.66
C GLN A 200 -21.15 -5.30 23.53
N ASN A 201 -20.32 -6.31 23.31
CA ASN A 201 -20.56 -7.29 22.26
C ASN A 201 -21.90 -8.00 22.45
N GLY A 202 -22.73 -7.96 21.41
CA GLY A 202 -24.06 -8.57 21.43
C GLY A 202 -25.12 -7.76 22.17
N LEU A 203 -24.90 -6.50 22.54
CA LEU A 203 -25.86 -5.62 23.17
C LEU A 203 -27.14 -5.52 22.29
N PRO A 204 -28.32 -5.97 22.79
CA PRO A 204 -29.55 -5.92 22.03
C PRO A 204 -29.94 -4.46 21.67
N ALA A 205 -30.60 -4.30 20.53
CA ALA A 205 -31.04 -3.00 20.03
C ALA A 205 -32.02 -2.28 20.97
N SER A 206 -32.71 -3.01 21.84
CA SER A 206 -33.67 -2.45 22.80
C SER A 206 -33.03 -1.59 23.91
N TYR A 207 -31.74 -1.75 24.19
CA TYR A 207 -31.07 -1.09 25.30
C TYR A 207 -30.76 0.41 25.08
N ASP A 208 -30.64 0.82 23.82
CA ASP A 208 -30.47 2.22 23.42
C ASP A 208 -31.53 2.68 22.39
N ALA A 209 -32.65 1.93 22.28
CA ALA A 209 -33.74 2.22 21.36
C ALA A 209 -34.34 3.62 21.56
N ALA A 210 -34.43 4.11 22.81
CA ALA A 210 -34.95 5.43 23.13
C ALA A 210 -34.07 6.56 22.56
N ASP A 211 -32.75 6.40 22.63
CA ASP A 211 -31.80 7.39 22.07
C ASP A 211 -31.75 7.31 20.55
N TYR A 212 -31.82 6.10 19.98
CA TYR A 212 -31.96 5.92 18.54
C TYR A 212 -33.27 6.54 18.01
N ALA A 213 -34.38 6.42 18.76
CA ALA A 213 -35.64 7.08 18.39
C ALA A 213 -35.51 8.62 18.37
N LYS A 214 -34.74 9.22 19.28
CA LYS A 214 -34.45 10.66 19.25
C LYS A 214 -33.67 11.03 17.99
N TYR A 215 -32.65 10.23 17.62
CA TYR A 215 -31.86 10.42 16.40
C TYR A 215 -32.74 10.37 15.14
N THR A 216 -33.62 9.37 15.00
CA THR A 216 -34.52 9.26 13.84
C THR A 216 -35.57 10.36 13.81
N ALA A 217 -36.13 10.77 14.97
CA ALA A 217 -37.07 11.88 15.08
C ALA A 217 -36.43 13.23 14.70
N ALA A 218 -35.12 13.37 14.87
CA ALA A 218 -34.32 14.51 14.41
C ALA A 218 -33.98 14.46 12.91
N GLY A 219 -34.46 13.46 12.16
CA GLY A 219 -34.22 13.30 10.73
C GLY A 219 -33.04 12.38 10.40
N GLY A 220 -32.47 11.69 11.35
CA GLY A 220 -31.39 10.73 11.12
C GLY A 220 -31.87 9.52 10.31
N THR A 221 -31.03 9.06 9.37
CA THR A 221 -31.35 7.99 8.41
C THR A 221 -30.50 6.73 8.52
N MET A 222 -29.48 6.72 9.38
CA MET A 222 -28.60 5.56 9.59
C MET A 222 -29.39 4.40 10.20
N SER A 223 -28.96 3.18 9.91
CA SER A 223 -29.38 2.02 10.71
C SER A 223 -28.92 2.18 12.17
N GLN A 224 -29.56 1.49 13.12
CA GLN A 224 -29.16 1.59 14.53
C GLN A 224 -27.71 1.12 14.76
N LEU A 225 -27.23 0.18 13.97
CA LEU A 225 -25.86 -0.32 14.07
C LEU A 225 -24.85 0.71 13.51
N ASP A 226 -25.16 1.34 12.38
CA ASP A 226 -24.35 2.43 11.83
C ASP A 226 -24.33 3.65 12.73
N TRP A 227 -25.50 3.99 13.33
CA TRP A 227 -25.61 5.06 14.30
C TRP A 227 -24.76 4.78 15.56
N ARG A 228 -24.70 3.53 16.05
CA ARG A 228 -23.81 3.17 17.15
C ARG A 228 -22.34 3.37 16.77
N ARG A 229 -21.93 2.95 15.57
CA ARG A 229 -20.57 3.17 15.06
C ARG A 229 -20.26 4.65 14.96
N GLU A 230 -21.17 5.42 14.39
CA GLU A 230 -20.99 6.88 14.29
C GLU A 230 -20.88 7.58 15.65
N ASN A 231 -21.59 7.12 16.68
CA ASN A 231 -21.41 7.65 18.05
C ASN A 231 -19.98 7.43 18.57
N VAL A 232 -19.37 6.30 18.25
CA VAL A 232 -17.98 6.00 18.61
C VAL A 232 -17.02 6.86 17.77
N ASN A 233 -17.23 6.92 16.45
CA ASN A 233 -16.40 7.71 15.54
C ASN A 233 -16.41 9.19 15.90
N ASP A 234 -17.59 9.72 16.22
CA ASP A 234 -17.74 11.12 16.66
C ASP A 234 -16.98 11.41 17.96
N MET A 235 -17.04 10.52 18.96
CA MET A 235 -16.24 10.65 20.18
C MET A 235 -14.74 10.65 19.85
N VAL A 236 -14.28 9.75 18.98
CA VAL A 236 -12.87 9.66 18.57
C VAL A 236 -12.42 10.97 17.90
N ARG A 237 -13.22 11.52 16.96
CA ARG A 237 -12.93 12.81 16.30
C ARG A 237 -12.81 13.95 17.29
N GLN A 238 -13.79 14.08 18.20
CA GLN A 238 -13.81 15.15 19.19
C GLN A 238 -12.64 15.03 20.17
N LEU A 239 -12.33 13.82 20.61
CA LEU A 239 -11.20 13.56 21.53
C LEU A 239 -9.86 13.88 20.87
N TYR A 240 -9.64 13.43 19.61
CA TYR A 240 -8.43 13.74 18.86
C TYR A 240 -8.22 15.24 18.76
N ALA A 241 -9.25 15.98 18.35
CA ALA A 241 -9.21 17.43 18.27
C ALA A 241 -8.88 18.09 19.61
N ALA A 242 -9.48 17.60 20.70
CA ALA A 242 -9.21 18.13 22.05
C ALA A 242 -7.78 17.85 22.53
N ILE A 243 -7.26 16.65 22.28
CA ILE A 243 -5.85 16.31 22.61
C ILE A 243 -4.90 17.22 21.83
N LYS A 244 -5.11 17.36 20.52
CA LYS A 244 -4.23 18.20 19.67
C LYS A 244 -4.32 19.68 20.02
N ALA A 245 -5.46 20.17 20.50
CA ALA A 245 -5.60 21.54 21.02
C ALA A 245 -4.88 21.73 22.36
N ALA A 246 -4.88 20.74 23.25
CA ALA A 246 -4.28 20.84 24.58
C ALA A 246 -2.76 20.59 24.56
N LYS A 247 -2.32 19.52 23.97
CA LYS A 247 -0.90 19.11 23.82
C LYS A 247 -0.72 18.43 22.45
N PRO A 248 -0.42 19.18 21.39
CA PRO A 248 -0.44 18.66 20.01
C PRO A 248 0.56 17.51 19.76
N TRP A 249 1.62 17.41 20.56
CA TRP A 249 2.59 16.31 20.48
C TRP A 249 2.15 15.02 21.15
N VAL A 250 1.11 15.04 22.03
CA VAL A 250 0.60 13.81 22.65
C VAL A 250 -0.08 12.97 21.57
N ARG A 251 0.42 11.75 21.38
CA ARG A 251 -0.12 10.83 20.40
C ARG A 251 -1.41 10.21 20.90
N PHE A 252 -2.36 10.04 20.01
CA PHE A 252 -3.57 9.30 20.29
C PHE A 252 -3.68 8.09 19.37
N GLY A 253 -3.89 6.92 19.93
CA GLY A 253 -4.08 5.70 19.18
C GLY A 253 -5.09 4.77 19.81
N ILE A 254 -5.48 3.75 19.06
CA ILE A 254 -6.44 2.74 19.50
C ILE A 254 -5.85 1.36 19.23
N GLY A 255 -5.99 0.47 20.20
CA GLY A 255 -5.69 -0.95 20.09
C GLY A 255 -6.98 -1.75 19.87
N PRO A 256 -7.55 -1.76 18.64
CA PRO A 256 -8.76 -2.47 18.34
C PRO A 256 -8.53 -3.99 18.34
N ALA A 257 -9.58 -4.78 18.27
CA ALA A 257 -9.46 -6.20 17.96
C ALA A 257 -8.69 -6.41 16.64
N GLY A 258 -8.02 -7.54 16.49
CA GLY A 258 -7.11 -7.77 15.37
C GLY A 258 -7.77 -7.91 14.00
N VAL A 259 -9.10 -7.93 13.90
CA VAL A 259 -9.87 -8.08 12.66
C VAL A 259 -10.68 -6.81 12.40
N ALA A 260 -10.52 -6.19 11.24
CA ALA A 260 -11.21 -4.93 10.92
C ALA A 260 -12.62 -5.11 10.35
N GLY A 261 -12.94 -6.29 9.80
CA GLY A 261 -14.21 -6.55 9.11
C GLY A 261 -14.08 -6.54 7.58
N LYS A 262 -15.16 -6.87 6.89
CA LYS A 262 -15.20 -7.06 5.42
C LYS A 262 -15.49 -5.78 4.64
N HIS A 263 -15.90 -4.70 5.31
CA HIS A 263 -16.24 -3.39 4.71
C HIS A 263 -15.00 -2.59 4.25
N ALA A 264 -13.83 -3.21 4.19
CA ALA A 264 -12.58 -2.56 3.81
C ALA A 264 -12.55 -2.04 2.35
N ASP A 265 -13.41 -2.58 1.49
CA ASP A 265 -13.63 -2.13 0.11
C ASP A 265 -14.20 -0.71 0.03
N ASP A 266 -15.01 -0.28 1.00
CA ASP A 266 -15.47 1.12 1.13
C ASP A 266 -14.31 2.11 1.22
N TYR A 267 -13.16 1.64 1.69
CA TYR A 267 -11.92 2.39 1.85
C TYR A 267 -10.87 2.06 0.76
N GLY A 268 -11.25 1.28 -0.27
CA GLY A 268 -10.36 0.84 -1.33
C GLY A 268 -9.22 -0.06 -0.83
N LEU A 269 -9.54 -0.95 0.10
CA LEU A 269 -8.67 -1.99 0.63
C LEU A 269 -9.30 -3.36 0.35
N GLU A 270 -8.47 -4.38 0.19
CA GLU A 270 -8.96 -5.76 0.19
C GLU A 270 -9.63 -6.09 1.55
N PRO A 271 -10.63 -6.97 1.59
CA PRO A 271 -11.26 -7.39 2.83
C PRO A 271 -10.25 -7.88 3.87
N CYS A 272 -10.40 -7.42 5.11
CA CYS A 272 -9.56 -7.91 6.21
C CYS A 272 -9.79 -9.42 6.42
N PRO A 273 -8.74 -10.24 6.49
CA PRO A 273 -8.90 -11.64 6.85
C PRO A 273 -9.51 -11.79 8.26
N GLY A 274 -10.58 -12.57 8.40
CA GLY A 274 -11.29 -12.76 9.66
C GLY A 274 -12.79 -12.56 9.54
N ASN A 275 -13.42 -12.10 10.60
CA ASN A 275 -14.87 -11.86 10.67
C ASN A 275 -15.19 -10.38 11.00
N ASP A 276 -16.48 -10.05 11.03
CA ASP A 276 -16.98 -8.69 11.28
C ASP A 276 -17.26 -8.39 12.76
N TRP A 277 -16.78 -9.23 13.67
CA TRP A 277 -17.08 -9.13 15.11
C TRP A 277 -16.80 -7.73 15.68
N GLN A 278 -15.68 -7.13 15.32
CA GLN A 278 -15.32 -5.80 15.79
C GLN A 278 -16.27 -4.74 15.24
N TYR A 279 -16.54 -4.79 13.96
CA TYR A 279 -17.37 -3.81 13.26
C TYR A 279 -18.84 -3.89 13.70
N ASP A 280 -19.41 -5.10 13.75
CA ASP A 280 -20.81 -5.34 14.08
C ASP A 280 -21.06 -5.57 15.57
N GLY A 281 -20.17 -6.28 16.25
CA GLY A 281 -20.38 -6.70 17.63
C GLY A 281 -20.12 -5.62 18.67
N ILE A 282 -19.07 -4.83 18.49
CA ILE A 282 -18.69 -3.75 19.43
C ILE A 282 -18.74 -2.35 18.80
N CYS A 283 -19.23 -2.26 17.57
CA CYS A 283 -19.42 -1.00 16.84
C CYS A 283 -18.13 -0.17 16.72
N SER A 284 -17.03 -0.85 16.42
CA SER A 284 -15.69 -0.26 16.25
C SER A 284 -15.33 -0.19 14.78
N ASP A 285 -15.00 1.01 14.27
CA ASP A 285 -14.63 1.24 12.87
C ASP A 285 -13.22 1.83 12.76
N PRO A 286 -12.18 1.00 12.86
CA PRO A 286 -10.80 1.47 12.80
C PRO A 286 -10.40 2.06 11.43
N LEU A 287 -11.08 1.68 10.34
CA LEU A 287 -10.82 2.21 9.03
C LEU A 287 -11.35 3.64 8.87
N ALA A 288 -12.49 3.96 9.48
CA ALA A 288 -12.96 5.34 9.58
C ALA A 288 -11.93 6.21 10.30
N TRP A 289 -11.40 5.77 11.45
CA TRP A 289 -10.43 6.56 12.22
C TRP A 289 -9.11 6.78 11.47
N LEU A 290 -8.64 5.75 10.75
CA LEU A 290 -7.45 5.86 9.90
C LEU A 290 -7.68 6.82 8.72
N SER A 291 -8.79 6.66 7.99
CA SER A 291 -9.08 7.44 6.79
C SER A 291 -9.39 8.91 7.09
N GLU A 292 -10.08 9.19 8.19
CA GLU A 292 -10.34 10.55 8.68
C GLU A 292 -9.10 11.19 9.33
N GLY A 293 -8.07 10.41 9.65
CA GLY A 293 -6.87 10.90 10.34
C GLY A 293 -7.11 11.31 11.80
N THR A 294 -8.07 10.69 12.47
CA THR A 294 -8.48 11.00 13.84
C THR A 294 -7.75 10.17 14.91
N ILE A 295 -6.74 9.43 14.48
CA ILE A 295 -5.76 8.75 15.33
C ILE A 295 -4.35 8.93 14.75
N ASP A 296 -3.31 8.90 15.57
CA ASP A 296 -1.92 8.95 15.15
C ASP A 296 -1.37 7.55 14.81
N PHE A 297 -1.85 6.54 15.53
CA PHE A 297 -1.45 5.15 15.31
C PHE A 297 -2.58 4.19 15.62
N ILE A 298 -2.47 2.99 15.04
CA ILE A 298 -3.31 1.85 15.37
C ILE A 298 -2.48 0.73 15.95
N SER A 299 -3.00 0.03 16.99
CA SER A 299 -2.30 -1.05 17.67
C SER A 299 -3.18 -2.32 17.72
N PRO A 300 -3.47 -2.96 16.54
CA PRO A 300 -4.43 -4.05 16.48
C PRO A 300 -3.98 -5.24 17.31
N GLN A 301 -4.91 -5.82 18.07
CA GLN A 301 -4.70 -6.97 18.96
C GLN A 301 -4.77 -8.27 18.17
N VAL A 302 -3.71 -8.58 17.42
CA VAL A 302 -3.63 -9.81 16.60
C VAL A 302 -3.22 -10.99 17.49
N TYR A 303 -4.15 -11.44 18.33
CA TYR A 303 -3.91 -12.42 19.40
C TYR A 303 -4.11 -13.87 18.95
N TRP A 304 -3.84 -14.18 17.68
CA TRP A 304 -3.96 -15.51 17.10
C TRP A 304 -2.62 -16.00 16.57
N ARG A 305 -2.48 -17.32 16.47
CA ARG A 305 -1.27 -17.95 15.94
C ARG A 305 -1.21 -17.92 14.41
N ILE A 306 -0.03 -18.10 13.88
CA ILE A 306 0.22 -18.32 12.46
C ILE A 306 -0.54 -19.58 12.02
N GLY A 307 -1.26 -19.49 10.88
CA GLY A 307 -2.08 -20.58 10.33
C GLY A 307 -3.39 -20.85 11.05
N TYR A 308 -3.86 -19.99 11.97
CA TYR A 308 -5.19 -20.13 12.57
C TYR A 308 -6.27 -19.81 11.56
N SER A 309 -7.11 -20.80 11.21
CA SER A 309 -8.04 -20.71 10.06
C SER A 309 -9.04 -19.57 10.11
N ALA A 310 -9.49 -19.15 11.31
CA ALA A 310 -10.46 -18.08 11.48
C ALA A 310 -9.83 -16.68 11.51
N ALA A 311 -8.55 -16.57 11.88
CA ALA A 311 -7.83 -15.29 11.98
C ALA A 311 -6.32 -15.55 11.98
N ASP A 312 -5.74 -15.70 10.80
CA ASP A 312 -4.34 -16.04 10.60
C ASP A 312 -3.42 -14.84 10.80
N TYR A 313 -2.54 -14.88 11.80
CA TYR A 313 -1.55 -13.83 12.06
C TYR A 313 -0.77 -13.44 10.81
N ALA A 314 -0.35 -14.42 10.01
CA ALA A 314 0.44 -14.23 8.79
C ALA A 314 -0.28 -13.44 7.69
N LYS A 315 -1.61 -13.43 7.71
CA LYS A 315 -2.44 -12.70 6.73
C LYS A 315 -2.91 -11.35 7.27
N ILE A 316 -3.26 -11.31 8.54
CA ILE A 316 -3.83 -10.11 9.17
C ILE A 316 -2.76 -9.03 9.40
N THR A 317 -1.57 -9.41 9.85
CA THR A 317 -0.49 -8.45 10.15
C THR A 317 -0.06 -7.62 8.93
N PRO A 318 0.28 -8.20 7.76
CA PRO A 318 0.61 -7.39 6.58
C PRO A 318 -0.57 -6.57 6.07
N TRP A 319 -1.81 -7.03 6.27
CA TRP A 319 -3.00 -6.26 5.91
C TRP A 319 -3.09 -4.96 6.72
N TRP A 320 -2.89 -5.01 8.06
CA TRP A 320 -2.90 -3.83 8.91
C TRP A 320 -1.82 -2.81 8.56
N TYR A 321 -0.61 -3.27 8.23
CA TYR A 321 0.45 -2.39 7.79
C TYR A 321 0.09 -1.66 6.49
N LYS A 322 -0.50 -2.37 5.52
CA LYS A 322 -1.00 -1.75 4.27
C LYS A 322 -2.11 -0.73 4.55
N ALA A 323 -3.07 -1.08 5.41
CA ALA A 323 -4.17 -0.18 5.75
C ALA A 323 -3.67 1.10 6.42
N ALA A 324 -2.80 1.01 7.41
CA ALA A 324 -2.25 2.18 8.09
C ALA A 324 -1.37 3.03 7.14
N ALA A 325 -0.52 2.40 6.32
CA ALA A 325 0.33 3.09 5.35
C ALA A 325 -0.49 3.85 4.30
N LYS A 326 -1.60 3.27 3.82
CA LYS A 326 -2.52 3.94 2.89
C LYS A 326 -3.01 5.29 3.40
N PHE A 327 -3.25 5.40 4.70
CA PHE A 327 -3.76 6.63 5.33
C PHE A 327 -2.66 7.44 6.04
N ASN A 328 -1.39 7.13 5.77
CA ASN A 328 -0.23 7.80 6.40
C ASN A 328 -0.34 7.84 7.94
N ARG A 329 -0.60 6.68 8.55
CA ARG A 329 -0.65 6.46 10.00
C ARG A 329 0.26 5.29 10.39
N GLN A 330 0.65 5.25 11.66
CA GLN A 330 1.52 4.22 12.19
C GLN A 330 0.74 2.98 12.61
N CYS A 331 1.37 1.80 12.50
CA CYS A 331 0.79 0.54 12.92
C CYS A 331 1.75 -0.20 13.86
N PHE A 332 1.27 -0.58 15.04
CA PHE A 332 2.03 -1.30 16.07
C PHE A 332 1.26 -2.55 16.47
N ILE A 333 1.65 -3.70 15.95
CA ILE A 333 0.91 -4.95 16.18
C ILE A 333 1.00 -5.36 17.65
N SER A 334 -0.16 -5.51 18.31
CA SER A 334 -0.24 -6.06 19.67
C SER A 334 -0.24 -7.59 19.63
N GLN A 335 0.60 -8.19 20.47
CA GLN A 335 0.79 -9.64 20.62
C GLN A 335 0.46 -10.08 22.06
N ASP A 336 -0.38 -11.10 22.20
CA ASP A 336 -0.69 -11.68 23.51
C ASP A 336 0.31 -12.78 23.90
N LEU A 337 0.99 -12.55 25.00
CA LEU A 337 1.94 -13.48 25.58
C LEU A 337 1.36 -14.27 26.75
N SER A 338 0.11 -13.99 27.17
CA SER A 338 -0.44 -14.59 28.38
C SER A 338 -0.84 -16.04 28.18
N ASN A 339 -1.84 -16.31 27.40
CA ASN A 339 -2.34 -17.68 27.19
C ASN A 339 -3.52 -17.82 26.24
N THR A 340 -3.94 -16.78 25.56
CA THR A 340 -5.08 -16.85 24.62
C THR A 340 -4.81 -17.82 23.46
N GLN A 341 -3.55 -18.16 23.26
CA GLN A 341 -3.10 -19.14 22.26
C GLN A 341 -2.94 -20.56 22.83
N GLY A 342 -3.31 -20.73 24.10
CA GLY A 342 -3.18 -21.99 24.86
C GLY A 342 -1.83 -22.13 25.57
N SER A 343 -1.85 -22.81 26.72
CA SER A 343 -0.67 -23.05 27.58
C SER A 343 0.46 -23.83 26.91
N SER A 344 0.20 -24.40 25.74
CA SER A 344 1.14 -25.16 24.91
C SER A 344 1.76 -24.37 23.76
N CYS A 345 1.49 -23.07 23.62
CA CYS A 345 2.09 -22.27 22.56
C CYS A 345 3.60 -22.14 22.80
N PRO A 346 4.46 -22.68 21.91
CA PRO A 346 5.91 -22.63 22.10
C PRO A 346 6.45 -21.22 21.87
N LEU A 347 7.63 -20.92 22.41
CA LEU A 347 8.29 -19.63 22.13
C LEU A 347 8.62 -19.44 20.66
N SER A 348 8.81 -20.52 19.90
CA SER A 348 9.04 -20.45 18.45
C SER A 348 7.91 -19.73 17.71
N GLU A 349 6.65 -19.91 18.12
CA GLU A 349 5.53 -19.18 17.52
C GLU A 349 5.70 -17.66 17.67
N PHE A 350 6.11 -17.19 18.85
CA PHE A 350 6.36 -15.77 19.07
C PHE A 350 7.57 -15.27 18.28
N TYR A 351 8.62 -16.08 18.14
CA TYR A 351 9.78 -15.75 17.32
C TYR A 351 9.41 -15.62 15.85
N ASP A 352 8.58 -16.53 15.33
CA ASP A 352 8.10 -16.50 13.95
C ASP A 352 7.20 -15.29 13.72
N GLN A 353 6.29 -14.97 14.66
CA GLN A 353 5.45 -13.77 14.59
C GLN A 353 6.29 -12.48 14.58
N ILE A 354 7.29 -12.37 15.45
CA ILE A 354 8.18 -11.21 15.54
C ILE A 354 8.97 -11.05 14.23
N THR A 355 9.56 -12.14 13.74
CA THR A 355 10.32 -12.13 12.48
C THR A 355 9.42 -11.74 11.31
N MET A 356 8.23 -12.32 11.23
CA MET A 356 7.24 -12.01 10.18
C MET A 356 6.81 -10.54 10.25
N THR A 357 6.55 -10.00 11.43
CA THR A 357 6.21 -8.59 11.62
C THR A 357 7.32 -7.69 11.07
N HIS A 358 8.60 -7.98 11.37
CA HIS A 358 9.72 -7.19 10.87
C HIS A 358 9.95 -7.31 9.36
N THR A 359 9.66 -8.48 8.77
CA THR A 359 9.88 -8.73 7.33
C THR A 359 8.74 -8.23 6.45
N ASN A 360 7.53 -8.10 6.99
CA ASN A 360 6.32 -7.71 6.23
C ASN A 360 5.90 -6.25 6.47
N VAL A 361 6.77 -5.44 7.05
CA VAL A 361 6.50 -4.01 7.25
C VAL A 361 6.37 -3.31 5.91
N VAL A 362 5.27 -2.59 5.75
CA VAL A 362 5.04 -1.62 4.67
C VAL A 362 5.01 -0.24 5.31
N GLY A 363 5.86 0.67 4.81
CA GLY A 363 6.01 2.00 5.41
C GLY A 363 7.18 2.07 6.41
N GLU A 364 7.44 3.26 6.96
CA GLU A 364 8.69 3.57 7.64
C GLU A 364 8.80 3.11 9.09
N CYS A 365 7.73 2.62 9.71
CA CYS A 365 7.72 2.50 11.17
C CYS A 365 7.03 1.25 11.66
N PRO A 366 7.76 0.13 11.76
CA PRO A 366 7.25 -1.06 12.42
C PRO A 366 7.14 -0.83 13.92
N GLY A 367 6.32 -1.64 14.55
CA GLY A 367 6.26 -1.69 16.00
C GLY A 367 5.47 -2.87 16.51
N MET A 368 5.84 -3.30 17.69
CA MET A 368 5.12 -4.34 18.42
C MET A 368 4.84 -3.91 19.84
N VAL A 369 3.69 -4.35 20.34
CA VAL A 369 3.24 -4.11 21.72
C VAL A 369 2.92 -5.46 22.37
N TYR A 370 3.58 -5.78 23.43
CA TYR A 370 3.46 -7.08 24.11
C TYR A 370 2.51 -7.00 25.29
N PHE A 371 1.49 -7.85 25.30
CA PHE A 371 0.54 -7.99 26.40
C PHE A 371 0.69 -9.34 27.11
N PRO A 372 0.69 -9.37 28.44
CA PRO A 372 0.96 -8.29 29.38
C PRO A 372 2.45 -8.28 29.81
N TRP A 373 2.87 -7.24 30.49
CA TRP A 373 4.24 -7.08 31.04
C TRP A 373 4.75 -8.33 31.81
N LYS A 374 3.96 -8.86 32.74
CA LYS A 374 4.37 -10.02 33.53
C LYS A 374 4.66 -11.25 32.68
N SER A 375 3.93 -11.46 31.60
CA SER A 375 4.17 -12.57 30.68
C SER A 375 5.43 -12.32 29.84
N LEU A 376 5.64 -11.10 29.36
CA LEU A 376 6.87 -10.72 28.65
C LEU A 376 8.12 -10.96 29.50
N SER A 377 8.08 -10.58 30.78
CA SER A 377 9.21 -10.74 31.69
C SER A 377 9.44 -12.19 32.14
N ALA A 378 8.39 -13.00 32.23
CA ALA A 378 8.43 -14.37 32.74
C ALA A 378 8.54 -15.45 31.67
N ARG A 379 8.13 -15.15 30.41
CA ARG A 379 8.07 -16.15 29.33
C ARG A 379 9.45 -16.68 28.98
N ARG A 380 9.66 -17.98 29.19
CA ARG A 380 10.93 -18.65 28.95
C ARG A 380 10.73 -20.11 28.60
N GLU A 381 11.63 -20.65 27.83
CA GLU A 381 11.67 -22.06 27.43
C GLU A 381 13.08 -22.63 27.62
N ARG A 382 13.21 -23.95 27.75
CA ARG A 382 14.47 -24.62 27.84
C ARG A 382 14.90 -25.12 26.46
N VAL A 383 15.95 -24.52 25.91
CA VAL A 383 16.53 -24.91 24.60
C VAL A 383 17.98 -25.36 24.87
N ASP A 384 18.35 -26.54 24.39
CA ASP A 384 19.69 -27.12 24.56
C ASP A 384 20.20 -27.11 26.02
N GLY A 385 19.30 -27.39 26.94
CA GLY A 385 19.62 -27.41 28.38
C GLY A 385 19.74 -26.04 29.04
N LYS A 386 19.63 -24.92 28.30
CA LYS A 386 19.70 -23.55 28.83
C LYS A 386 18.33 -22.88 28.78
N TRP A 387 18.06 -22.02 29.76
CA TRP A 387 16.87 -21.18 29.75
C TRP A 387 17.03 -20.03 28.75
N LEU A 388 16.16 -20.01 27.75
CA LEU A 388 15.98 -18.89 26.83
C LEU A 388 14.70 -18.13 27.19
N SER A 389 14.78 -16.87 27.54
CA SER A 389 13.64 -16.00 27.76
C SER A 389 13.31 -15.20 26.50
N LEU A 390 12.06 -14.76 26.35
CA LEU A 390 11.63 -13.92 25.26
C LEU A 390 12.42 -12.59 25.25
N PHE A 391 12.66 -11.98 26.40
CA PHE A 391 13.54 -10.81 26.52
C PHE A 391 14.94 -11.03 25.94
N ARG A 392 15.55 -12.19 26.28
CA ARG A 392 16.88 -12.50 25.77
C ARG A 392 16.87 -12.75 24.27
N TYR A 393 15.82 -13.35 23.76
CA TYR A 393 15.64 -13.52 22.32
C TYR A 393 15.55 -12.14 21.63
N LEU A 394 14.59 -11.29 22.04
CA LEU A 394 14.41 -9.95 21.49
C LEU A 394 15.72 -9.15 21.48
N ARG A 395 16.40 -9.09 22.62
CA ARG A 395 17.66 -8.35 22.77
C ARG A 395 18.80 -8.87 21.89
N ASN A 396 18.86 -10.17 21.63
CA ASN A 396 19.93 -10.78 20.83
C ASN A 396 19.60 -10.90 19.35
N THR A 397 18.40 -10.50 18.92
CA THR A 397 17.95 -10.61 17.51
C THR A 397 17.47 -9.26 16.99
N VAL A 398 16.20 -8.93 17.20
CA VAL A 398 15.56 -7.75 16.59
C VAL A 398 15.71 -6.46 17.42
N PHE A 399 16.00 -6.56 18.73
CA PHE A 399 16.21 -5.43 19.64
C PHE A 399 17.66 -5.31 20.11
N ASP A 400 18.60 -5.72 19.28
CA ASP A 400 20.04 -5.73 19.62
C ASP A 400 20.64 -4.32 19.76
N THR A 401 20.01 -3.30 19.18
CA THR A 401 20.37 -1.89 19.31
C THR A 401 19.30 -1.08 20.03
N LYS A 402 19.63 0.14 20.46
CA LYS A 402 18.63 1.14 20.88
C LYS A 402 17.76 1.54 19.68
N ALA A 403 16.54 1.96 19.96
CA ALA A 403 15.66 2.54 18.96
C ALA A 403 15.00 3.81 19.51
N LEU A 404 14.54 4.64 18.61
CA LEU A 404 13.65 5.76 18.86
C LEU A 404 12.24 5.35 18.47
N THR A 405 11.25 5.94 19.10
CA THR A 405 9.86 5.83 18.61
C THR A 405 9.70 6.48 17.24
N PRO A 406 8.80 6.01 16.40
CA PRO A 406 8.53 6.62 15.10
C PRO A 406 8.14 8.09 15.20
N ALA A 407 8.53 8.92 14.25
CA ALA A 407 8.16 10.33 14.23
C ALA A 407 6.73 10.53 13.70
N THR A 408 6.03 11.54 14.20
CA THR A 408 4.70 11.95 13.70
C THR A 408 4.88 12.86 12.48
N THR A 409 5.12 12.28 11.31
CA THR A 409 5.59 13.00 10.11
C THR A 409 4.53 13.85 9.42
N TRP A 410 3.24 13.66 9.74
CA TRP A 410 2.12 14.46 9.21
C TRP A 410 1.89 15.77 9.94
N GLU A 411 2.60 16.01 11.06
CA GLU A 411 2.52 17.25 11.80
C GLU A 411 3.63 18.22 11.38
N LYS A 412 3.26 19.47 11.12
CA LYS A 412 4.22 20.54 10.84
C LYS A 412 4.73 21.12 12.15
N VAL A 413 6.00 20.95 12.40
CA VAL A 413 6.65 21.37 13.65
C VAL A 413 7.64 22.50 13.37
N ALA A 414 7.58 23.56 14.18
CA ALA A 414 8.59 24.60 14.12
C ALA A 414 9.95 24.07 14.63
N TYR A 415 11.04 24.54 14.04
CA TYR A 415 12.38 24.20 14.50
C TYR A 415 12.60 24.62 15.96
N PRO A 416 12.88 23.67 16.88
CA PRO A 416 12.95 23.98 18.31
C PRO A 416 14.25 24.65 18.75
N GLY A 417 15.28 24.69 17.91
CA GLY A 417 16.63 25.12 18.22
C GLY A 417 17.64 23.99 18.30
N SER A 418 18.91 24.32 18.41
CA SER A 418 20.04 23.39 18.44
C SER A 418 20.54 23.11 19.86
N VAL A 419 21.23 21.99 20.00
CA VAL A 419 22.15 21.72 21.12
C VAL A 419 23.41 22.60 20.99
N SER A 420 24.00 22.97 22.12
CA SER A 420 25.31 23.62 22.16
C SER A 420 26.07 23.26 23.42
N ASN A 421 27.36 23.55 23.47
CA ASN A 421 28.21 23.33 24.62
C ASN A 421 28.16 21.88 25.16
N VAL A 422 28.21 20.91 24.28
CA VAL A 422 28.26 19.49 24.68
C VAL A 422 29.59 19.23 25.35
N ALA A 423 29.53 18.84 26.62
CA ALA A 423 30.73 18.59 27.46
C ALA A 423 30.58 17.24 28.18
N ARG A 424 31.71 16.61 28.48
CA ARG A 424 31.77 15.35 29.19
C ARG A 424 32.67 15.42 30.42
N SER A 425 32.19 14.88 31.52
CA SER A 425 32.96 14.64 32.72
C SER A 425 32.80 13.18 33.15
N GLY A 426 33.82 12.38 32.98
CA GLY A 426 33.71 10.94 33.19
C GLY A 426 32.68 10.32 32.25
N ARG A 427 31.63 9.70 32.77
CA ARG A 427 30.50 9.16 32.03
C ARG A 427 29.36 10.14 31.82
N THR A 428 29.37 11.27 32.48
CA THR A 428 28.28 12.23 32.41
C THR A 428 28.48 13.19 31.25
N LEU A 429 27.54 13.21 30.29
CA LEU A 429 27.42 14.25 29.27
C LEU A 429 26.46 15.33 29.74
N THR A 430 26.78 16.58 29.46
CA THR A 430 25.93 17.75 29.70
C THR A 430 25.91 18.66 28.46
N TRP A 431 24.84 19.42 28.26
CA TRP A 431 24.72 20.36 27.15
C TRP A 431 23.74 21.49 27.45
N ASN A 432 23.74 22.51 26.61
CA ASN A 432 22.67 23.48 26.50
C ASN A 432 21.74 23.11 25.33
N GLY A 433 20.47 23.42 25.47
CA GLY A 433 19.48 23.11 24.40
C GLY A 433 18.10 23.69 24.73
N PRO A 434 17.15 23.58 23.81
CA PRO A 434 15.80 24.05 24.03
C PRO A 434 15.08 23.30 25.16
N ASP A 435 14.01 23.89 25.66
CA ASP A 435 13.12 23.27 26.64
C ASP A 435 11.99 22.53 25.95
N ASN A 436 11.30 21.65 26.68
CA ASN A 436 10.15 20.87 26.19
C ASN A 436 10.48 19.98 24.97
N VAL A 437 11.68 19.45 24.92
CA VAL A 437 12.18 18.50 23.94
C VAL A 437 12.84 17.33 24.64
N ARG A 438 13.18 16.32 23.85
CA ARG A 438 14.10 15.24 24.24
C ARG A 438 15.43 15.42 23.51
N PHE A 439 16.39 14.59 23.82
CA PHE A 439 17.70 14.58 23.17
C PHE A 439 18.13 13.17 22.86
N THR A 440 18.65 12.93 21.69
CA THR A 440 19.32 11.67 21.33
C THR A 440 20.80 11.77 21.63
N VAL A 441 21.38 10.68 22.10
CA VAL A 441 22.81 10.62 22.46
C VAL A 441 23.47 9.48 21.70
N TYR A 442 24.59 9.78 21.09
CA TYR A 442 25.39 8.88 20.27
C TYR A 442 26.79 8.69 20.79
N ALA A 443 27.35 7.49 20.59
CA ALA A 443 28.75 7.20 20.73
C ALA A 443 29.29 6.66 19.40
N VAL A 444 30.10 7.46 18.73
CA VAL A 444 30.66 7.16 17.43
C VAL A 444 32.12 6.80 17.56
N PRO A 445 32.59 5.62 17.16
CA PRO A 445 34.01 5.28 17.20
C PRO A 445 34.86 6.33 16.48
N SER A 446 36.02 6.67 17.03
CA SER A 446 36.83 7.76 16.48
C SER A 446 37.35 7.54 15.06
N ASN A 447 37.35 6.30 14.59
CA ASN A 447 37.76 5.88 13.24
C ASN A 447 36.60 5.82 12.23
N VAL A 448 35.35 6.10 12.64
CA VAL A 448 34.19 6.10 11.79
C VAL A 448 33.93 7.50 11.23
N ASP A 449 33.52 7.59 9.94
CA ASP A 449 33.10 8.86 9.35
C ASP A 449 31.90 9.42 10.12
N SER A 450 31.97 10.70 10.46
CA SER A 450 30.97 11.38 11.29
C SER A 450 29.77 11.97 10.51
N LYS A 451 29.70 11.83 9.19
CA LYS A 451 28.67 12.53 8.40
C LYS A 451 27.26 11.97 8.60
N HIS A 452 27.11 10.66 8.60
CA HIS A 452 25.82 9.97 8.59
C HIS A 452 25.60 8.99 9.74
N PHE A 453 26.41 9.09 10.81
CA PHE A 453 26.32 8.16 11.94
C PHE A 453 24.91 8.09 12.57
N TYR A 454 24.19 9.20 12.55
CA TYR A 454 22.84 9.30 13.13
C TYR A 454 21.81 8.44 12.40
N LYS A 455 22.09 7.93 11.20
CA LYS A 455 21.21 6.97 10.49
C LYS A 455 21.31 5.55 11.01
N ASP A 456 22.43 5.22 11.64
CA ASP A 456 22.72 3.86 12.09
C ASP A 456 22.40 3.70 13.59
N ALA A 457 21.47 2.78 13.87
CA ALA A 457 21.03 2.47 15.23
C ALA A 457 22.18 2.02 16.14
N GLN A 458 23.26 1.45 15.58
CA GLN A 458 24.40 0.96 16.37
C GLN A 458 25.10 2.07 17.17
N TYR A 459 25.08 3.32 16.72
CA TYR A 459 25.72 4.44 17.40
C TYR A 459 24.82 5.11 18.42
N LEU A 460 23.51 4.84 18.41
CA LEU A 460 22.55 5.39 19.36
C LEU A 460 22.72 4.71 20.72
N ILE A 461 23.13 5.46 21.74
CA ILE A 461 23.30 4.93 23.10
C ILE A 461 22.14 5.25 24.04
N GLY A 462 21.24 6.15 23.64
CA GLY A 462 20.01 6.44 24.37
C GLY A 462 19.38 7.77 23.99
N ASN A 463 18.33 8.10 24.71
CA ASN A 463 17.71 9.43 24.67
C ASN A 463 17.48 9.95 26.09
N SER A 464 17.35 11.28 26.25
CA SER A 464 17.16 11.95 27.52
C SER A 464 16.05 12.99 27.45
N TYR A 465 15.27 13.10 28.51
CA TYR A 465 14.30 14.18 28.73
C TYR A 465 14.93 15.39 29.47
N THR A 466 16.21 15.28 29.84
CA THR A 466 16.97 16.34 30.52
C THR A 466 18.19 16.72 29.70
N LYS A 467 18.87 17.82 30.06
CA LYS A 467 20.09 18.30 29.41
C LYS A 467 21.34 17.60 29.93
N SER A 468 21.20 16.35 30.33
CA SER A 468 22.26 15.50 30.83
C SER A 468 22.00 14.04 30.49
N PHE A 469 23.08 13.23 30.34
CA PHE A 469 22.99 11.81 30.08
C PHE A 469 24.16 11.07 30.66
N GLU A 470 23.89 9.96 31.35
CA GLU A 470 24.93 9.07 31.87
C GLU A 470 25.24 7.98 30.84
N ILE A 471 26.47 7.94 30.35
CA ILE A 471 26.93 6.95 29.36
C ILE A 471 26.90 5.57 30.01
N PRO A 472 26.12 4.60 29.49
CA PRO A 472 25.98 3.28 30.09
C PRO A 472 27.29 2.50 30.06
N ALA A 473 27.57 1.73 31.15
CA ALA A 473 28.76 0.88 31.24
C ALA A 473 28.75 -0.28 30.26
N GLU A 474 27.54 -0.78 29.91
CA GLU A 474 27.34 -1.84 28.94
C GLU A 474 26.34 -1.36 27.87
N LEU A 475 26.77 -1.44 26.63
CA LEU A 475 25.83 -1.34 25.50
C LEU A 475 25.35 -2.74 25.11
N PRO A 476 24.12 -2.87 24.55
CA PRO A 476 23.70 -4.11 23.93
C PRO A 476 24.77 -4.52 22.91
N LYS A 477 25.07 -5.81 22.86
CA LYS A 477 26.15 -6.35 22.02
C LYS A 477 25.93 -6.02 20.55
N TYR A 478 26.69 -5.05 20.07
CA TYR A 478 27.22 -5.11 18.72
C TYR A 478 28.62 -5.73 18.83
N GLU A 479 28.99 -6.66 17.96
CA GLU A 479 30.34 -7.24 18.02
C GLU A 479 31.39 -6.13 17.98
N GLY A 480 32.16 -6.01 19.06
CA GLY A 480 33.18 -4.98 19.22
C GLY A 480 32.73 -3.66 19.87
N PHE A 481 31.46 -3.48 20.23
CA PHE A 481 30.92 -2.26 20.77
C PHE A 481 30.60 -2.37 22.27
N GLY A 482 31.59 -2.10 23.10
CA GLY A 482 31.40 -1.98 24.54
C GLY A 482 32.09 -0.72 25.06
N ILE A 483 31.37 0.13 25.80
CA ILE A 483 31.92 1.33 26.40
C ILE A 483 32.28 1.01 27.86
N SER A 484 33.56 0.76 28.11
CA SER A 484 34.12 0.64 29.44
C SER A 484 34.81 1.95 29.85
N ASP A 485 35.12 2.11 31.13
CA ASP A 485 35.87 3.29 31.58
C ASP A 485 37.24 3.40 30.90
N ALA A 486 37.85 2.26 30.55
CA ALA A 486 39.15 2.22 29.88
C ALA A 486 39.09 2.68 28.40
N ASN A 487 37.94 2.59 27.74
CA ASN A 487 37.78 2.92 26.31
C ASN A 487 36.86 4.10 26.01
N LEU A 488 36.37 4.80 27.01
CA LEU A 488 35.55 6.02 26.84
C LEU A 488 36.12 7.01 25.82
N GLY A 489 37.45 7.18 25.82
CA GLY A 489 38.18 8.08 24.92
C GLY A 489 38.27 7.60 23.47
N ASN A 490 37.86 6.35 23.16
CA ASN A 490 37.89 5.81 21.81
C ASN A 490 36.63 6.23 21.00
N TYR A 491 35.70 6.93 21.64
CA TYR A 491 34.45 7.40 21.05
C TYR A 491 34.37 8.91 21.06
N ARG A 492 33.73 9.44 20.04
CA ARG A 492 33.23 10.80 19.99
C ARG A 492 31.74 10.78 20.36
N TYR A 493 31.33 11.61 21.28
CA TYR A 493 29.95 11.66 21.71
C TYR A 493 29.24 12.81 21.02
N ALA A 494 28.02 12.58 20.55
CA ALA A 494 27.19 13.58 19.91
C ALA A 494 25.81 13.61 20.53
N VAL A 495 25.20 14.78 20.56
CA VAL A 495 23.86 15.01 21.09
C VAL A 495 23.05 15.76 20.05
N ALA A 496 21.84 15.31 19.79
CA ALA A 496 20.89 15.97 18.90
C ALA A 496 19.58 16.29 19.63
N VAL A 497 18.89 17.33 19.21
CA VAL A 497 17.51 17.58 19.66
C VAL A 497 16.60 16.52 19.05
N LEU A 498 15.74 15.93 19.86
CA LEU A 498 14.63 15.08 19.48
C LEU A 498 13.35 15.77 19.99
N ASP A 499 12.54 16.34 19.12
CA ASP A 499 11.32 17.00 19.54
C ASP A 499 10.27 16.03 20.10
N ARG A 500 9.19 16.57 20.63
CA ARG A 500 8.09 15.74 21.19
C ARG A 500 7.29 14.97 20.13
N TYR A 501 7.43 15.33 18.86
CA TYR A 501 6.82 14.61 17.72
C TYR A 501 7.72 13.49 17.19
N GLY A 502 8.95 13.37 17.74
CA GLY A 502 9.92 12.37 17.34
C GLY A 502 10.82 12.79 16.19
N ASN A 503 10.78 14.06 15.72
CA ASN A 503 11.73 14.54 14.73
C ASN A 503 13.10 14.77 15.39
N GLU A 504 14.13 14.28 14.73
CA GLU A 504 15.50 14.44 15.17
C GLU A 504 16.22 15.48 14.31
N TYR A 505 16.98 16.33 14.96
CA TYR A 505 17.67 17.45 14.33
C TYR A 505 19.20 17.20 14.28
N SER A 506 19.93 18.18 13.80
CA SER A 506 21.39 18.09 13.67
C SER A 506 22.08 17.82 15.00
N ALA A 507 23.07 16.95 14.97
CA ALA A 507 23.83 16.55 16.14
C ALA A 507 25.06 17.46 16.36
N VAL A 508 25.38 17.70 17.62
CA VAL A 508 26.57 18.45 18.02
C VAL A 508 27.50 17.53 18.79
N PHE A 509 28.75 17.46 18.37
CA PHE A 509 29.77 16.65 19.01
C PHE A 509 30.33 17.34 20.26
N GLU A 510 30.79 16.55 21.22
CA GLU A 510 31.54 16.98 22.39
C GLU A 510 32.66 17.94 22.01
N GLY A 511 32.70 19.12 22.64
CA GLY A 511 33.72 20.15 22.41
C GLY A 511 33.63 20.92 21.11
N ALA A 512 32.65 20.61 20.23
CA ALA A 512 32.50 21.31 18.96
C ALA A 512 31.78 22.66 19.14
N ALA A 513 32.20 23.64 18.32
CA ALA A 513 31.45 24.88 18.15
C ALA A 513 30.30 24.65 17.16
N VAL A 514 29.16 25.29 17.41
CA VAL A 514 27.99 25.22 16.51
C VAL A 514 28.04 26.36 15.51
N THR A 515 27.94 26.03 14.21
CA THR A 515 27.85 26.99 13.10
C THR A 515 26.42 27.23 12.69
N ALA A 516 26.11 28.44 12.21
CA ALA A 516 24.79 28.74 11.65
C ALA A 516 24.70 28.23 10.19
N SER A 517 23.63 27.53 9.87
CA SER A 517 23.31 27.10 8.49
C SER A 517 22.48 28.17 7.77
N GLU A 518 22.73 28.35 6.48
CA GLU A 518 21.92 29.24 5.62
C GLU A 518 20.61 28.54 5.21
N LYS A 519 19.52 29.29 5.21
CA LYS A 519 18.21 28.78 4.77
C LYS A 519 18.25 28.41 3.28
N PRO A 520 17.88 27.20 2.89
CA PRO A 520 17.90 26.78 1.50
C PRO A 520 16.94 27.58 0.61
N VAL A 521 17.40 27.88 -0.62
CA VAL A 521 16.61 28.51 -1.67
C VAL A 521 16.54 27.56 -2.86
N MET A 522 15.35 27.00 -3.11
CA MET A 522 15.15 26.09 -4.23
C MET A 522 15.33 26.81 -5.54
N THR A 523 15.98 26.13 -6.50
CA THR A 523 16.29 26.69 -7.83
C THR A 523 15.74 25.86 -8.98
N TYR A 524 15.46 24.57 -8.77
CA TYR A 524 14.83 23.69 -9.76
C TYR A 524 14.32 22.39 -9.12
N PRO A 525 13.10 21.92 -9.48
CA PRO A 525 12.05 22.61 -10.22
C PRO A 525 11.31 23.62 -9.34
N VAL A 526 10.86 24.73 -9.87
CA VAL A 526 10.17 25.79 -9.12
C VAL A 526 8.95 26.32 -9.91
N ASN A 527 8.04 27.03 -9.23
CA ASN A 527 6.91 27.74 -9.83
C ASN A 527 6.01 26.90 -10.75
N GLY A 528 5.83 25.61 -10.46
CA GLY A 528 4.97 24.72 -11.26
C GLY A 528 5.63 24.18 -12.54
N GLU A 529 6.94 24.24 -12.64
CA GLU A 529 7.69 23.71 -13.81
C GLU A 529 7.32 22.24 -14.07
N LEU A 530 7.30 21.88 -15.36
CA LEU A 530 7.21 20.50 -15.82
C LEU A 530 8.63 19.91 -15.90
N ALA A 531 8.98 19.06 -14.96
CA ALA A 531 10.27 18.42 -14.88
C ALA A 531 10.28 17.09 -15.65
N SER A 532 11.34 16.78 -16.38
CA SER A 532 11.49 15.49 -17.05
C SER A 532 11.70 14.37 -16.05
N LYS A 533 11.26 13.15 -16.37
CA LYS A 533 11.48 11.96 -15.53
C LYS A 533 12.97 11.82 -15.17
N GLY A 534 13.26 11.57 -13.90
CA GLY A 534 14.64 11.43 -13.44
C GLY A 534 15.40 12.74 -13.27
N PHE A 535 14.71 13.87 -13.18
CA PHE A 535 15.31 15.18 -12.95
C PHE A 535 16.10 15.26 -11.63
N GLN A 536 16.88 16.31 -11.46
CA GLN A 536 17.54 16.61 -10.20
C GLN A 536 16.90 17.81 -9.52
N PHE A 537 16.51 17.65 -8.28
CA PHE A 537 16.22 18.78 -7.39
C PHE A 537 17.50 19.59 -7.18
N LYS A 538 17.41 20.93 -7.22
CA LYS A 538 18.53 21.84 -7.01
C LYS A 538 18.13 23.00 -6.10
N TRP A 539 19.04 23.39 -5.22
CA TRP A 539 18.88 24.52 -4.30
C TRP A 539 20.20 25.19 -4.00
N ASN A 540 20.18 26.38 -3.42
CA ASN A 540 21.33 27.06 -2.89
C ASN A 540 21.29 26.95 -1.36
N GLY A 541 22.46 26.88 -0.72
CA GLY A 541 22.64 26.79 0.73
C GLY A 541 24.04 26.31 1.10
N SER A 542 24.40 26.44 2.34
CA SER A 542 25.75 26.09 2.84
C SER A 542 25.81 24.77 3.64
N ALA A 543 24.70 24.06 3.75
CA ALA A 543 24.65 22.84 4.56
C ALA A 543 25.37 21.66 3.92
N GLU A 544 26.06 20.88 4.75
CA GLU A 544 26.70 19.63 4.35
C GLU A 544 25.69 18.56 3.96
N VAL A 545 24.54 18.53 4.65
CA VAL A 545 23.41 17.64 4.41
C VAL A 545 22.15 18.48 4.31
N SER A 546 21.28 18.11 3.38
CA SER A 546 19.95 18.70 3.21
C SER A 546 18.88 17.61 3.26
N GLU A 547 17.79 17.84 3.98
CA GLU A 547 16.59 17.00 3.94
C GLU A 547 15.61 17.60 2.95
N ILE A 548 15.19 16.80 1.98
CA ILE A 548 14.18 17.14 0.99
C ILE A 548 12.87 16.47 1.39
N ALA A 549 11.78 17.22 1.40
CA ALA A 549 10.43 16.71 1.59
C ALA A 549 9.59 17.00 0.35
N ILE A 550 8.84 15.99 -0.14
CA ILE A 550 7.92 16.08 -1.26
C ILE A 550 6.51 15.77 -0.76
N ALA A 551 5.53 16.56 -1.15
CA ALA A 551 4.13 16.41 -0.76
C ALA A 551 3.19 16.59 -1.96
N THR A 552 1.93 16.16 -1.82
CA THR A 552 0.87 16.41 -2.81
C THR A 552 0.03 17.64 -2.49
N ASP A 553 0.34 18.37 -1.40
CA ASP A 553 -0.33 19.61 -1.02
C ASP A 553 0.66 20.70 -0.61
N ALA A 554 0.27 21.96 -0.86
CA ALA A 554 1.12 23.12 -0.58
C ALA A 554 1.40 23.37 0.91
N ALA A 555 0.59 22.80 1.81
CA ALA A 555 0.77 22.90 3.26
C ALA A 555 1.76 21.83 3.78
N MET A 556 2.29 20.96 2.89
CA MET A 556 3.18 19.85 3.22
C MET A 556 2.61 18.88 4.26
N LYS A 557 1.29 18.66 4.25
CA LYS A 557 0.62 17.71 5.14
C LYS A 557 0.69 16.27 4.62
N ASN A 558 0.47 16.08 3.32
CA ASN A 558 0.52 14.79 2.65
C ASN A 558 1.91 14.56 2.05
N VAL A 559 2.89 14.35 2.89
CA VAL A 559 4.27 14.08 2.46
C VAL A 559 4.36 12.67 1.89
N VAL A 560 4.76 12.57 0.63
CA VAL A 560 4.91 11.30 -0.11
C VAL A 560 6.35 10.78 -0.12
N ALA A 561 7.34 11.65 0.11
CA ALA A 561 8.73 11.25 0.23
C ALA A 561 9.53 12.22 1.12
N ARG A 562 10.48 11.67 1.88
CA ARG A 562 11.56 12.39 2.57
C ARG A 562 12.87 11.69 2.31
N PHE A 563 13.90 12.44 1.97
CA PHE A 563 15.22 11.89 1.77
C PHE A 563 16.29 12.95 2.03
N GLU A 564 17.51 12.49 2.28
CA GLU A 564 18.65 13.36 2.51
C GLU A 564 19.57 13.37 1.29
N ALA A 565 20.18 14.49 1.06
CA ALA A 565 21.18 14.70 0.02
C ALA A 565 22.43 15.35 0.59
N ASN A 566 23.57 15.00 0.04
CA ASN A 566 24.84 15.68 0.28
C ASN A 566 24.98 16.83 -0.72
N GLY A 567 25.24 18.03 -0.22
CA GLY A 567 25.34 19.22 -1.07
C GLY A 567 23.99 19.77 -1.53
N ASN A 568 23.94 20.37 -2.70
CA ASN A 568 22.86 21.24 -3.18
C ASN A 568 22.05 20.65 -4.33
N ALA A 569 22.10 19.34 -4.54
CA ALA A 569 21.32 18.65 -5.56
C ALA A 569 21.01 17.21 -5.15
N ALA A 570 19.87 16.70 -5.62
CA ALA A 570 19.43 15.32 -5.41
C ALA A 570 18.68 14.78 -6.62
N SER A 571 18.93 13.52 -7.00
CA SER A 571 18.17 12.84 -8.04
C SER A 571 16.75 12.55 -7.57
N SER A 572 15.78 12.75 -8.43
CA SER A 572 14.38 12.34 -8.19
C SER A 572 14.16 10.84 -8.41
N ALA A 573 15.11 10.15 -9.06
CA ALA A 573 15.00 8.73 -9.41
C ALA A 573 14.93 7.83 -8.15
N GLY A 574 13.86 7.02 -8.06
CA GLY A 574 13.66 6.09 -6.94
C GLY A 574 13.22 6.73 -5.62
N MET A 575 12.95 8.04 -5.59
CA MET A 575 12.55 8.74 -4.36
C MET A 575 11.05 8.68 -4.08
N CYS A 576 10.23 8.76 -5.10
CA CYS A 576 8.80 8.43 -5.06
C CYS A 576 8.30 8.06 -6.45
N ASN A 577 7.14 7.40 -6.51
CA ASN A 577 6.43 7.18 -7.75
C ASN A 577 5.63 8.46 -8.06
N PHE A 578 6.10 9.21 -9.05
CA PHE A 578 5.39 10.40 -9.52
C PHE A 578 4.26 9.98 -10.45
N GLU A 579 3.05 10.49 -10.18
CA GLU A 579 1.88 10.27 -11.01
C GLU A 579 1.76 11.39 -12.06
N PRO A 580 1.28 11.09 -13.27
CA PRO A 580 1.06 12.09 -14.30
C PRO A 580 0.01 13.13 -13.87
N ASP A 581 0.19 14.36 -14.33
CA ASP A 581 -0.70 15.51 -14.08
C ASP A 581 -0.85 15.94 -12.62
N VAL A 582 -0.25 15.21 -11.66
CA VAL A 582 -0.26 15.58 -10.24
C VAL A 582 0.71 16.74 -10.01
N THR A 583 0.24 17.76 -9.28
CA THR A 583 1.11 18.82 -8.79
C THR A 583 1.73 18.40 -7.47
N TYR A 584 3.06 18.32 -7.48
CA TYR A 584 3.86 18.07 -6.29
C TYR A 584 4.41 19.36 -5.71
N TYR A 585 4.61 19.35 -4.42
CA TYR A 585 5.20 20.44 -3.64
C TYR A 585 6.44 19.93 -2.94
N TRP A 586 7.49 20.73 -2.87
CA TRP A 586 8.71 20.32 -2.21
C TRP A 586 9.39 21.47 -1.49
N THR A 587 10.16 21.09 -0.49
CA THR A 587 10.98 22.02 0.28
C THR A 587 12.24 21.34 0.76
N VAL A 588 13.23 22.15 1.18
CA VAL A 588 14.51 21.67 1.69
C VAL A 588 14.77 22.28 3.06
N THR A 589 15.25 21.45 3.98
CA THR A 589 15.75 21.87 5.29
C THR A 589 17.25 21.59 5.33
N ALA A 590 18.04 22.58 5.72
CA ALA A 590 19.48 22.40 5.90
C ALA A 590 19.76 21.64 7.20
N ARG A 591 20.64 20.64 7.12
CA ARG A 591 21.16 19.86 8.24
C ARG A 591 22.66 19.77 8.19
N GLY A 592 23.27 19.48 9.30
CA GLY A 592 24.71 19.23 9.37
C GLY A 592 25.18 19.01 10.80
N ASN A 593 26.20 18.17 10.98
CA ASN A 593 26.81 18.00 12.30
C ASN A 593 27.51 19.28 12.74
N ASN A 594 27.40 19.63 14.01
CA ASN A 594 27.93 20.87 14.59
C ASN A 594 27.37 22.15 13.92
N ALA A 595 26.18 22.09 13.39
CA ALA A 595 25.49 23.20 12.74
C ALA A 595 24.05 23.32 13.23
N THR A 596 23.46 24.51 13.08
CA THR A 596 22.03 24.67 13.30
C THR A 596 21.25 24.10 12.12
N ASP A 597 20.11 23.47 12.39
CA ASP A 597 19.13 23.24 11.33
C ASP A 597 18.49 24.57 10.93
N THR A 598 17.97 24.64 9.73
CA THR A 598 17.16 25.78 9.31
C THR A 598 15.68 25.45 9.41
N GLU A 599 14.85 26.49 9.40
CA GLU A 599 13.48 26.30 8.94
C GLU A 599 13.50 25.80 7.49
N ALA A 600 12.45 25.06 7.11
CA ALA A 600 12.27 24.67 5.73
C ALA A 600 12.31 25.89 4.81
N GLY A 601 12.88 25.73 3.64
CA GLY A 601 12.84 26.74 2.58
C GLY A 601 11.39 27.05 2.15
N LYS A 602 11.22 27.98 1.22
CA LYS A 602 9.92 28.23 0.60
C LYS A 602 9.43 26.94 -0.05
N VAL A 603 8.15 26.61 0.10
CA VAL A 603 7.57 25.47 -0.64
C VAL A 603 7.44 25.85 -2.11
N GLU A 604 8.04 25.05 -2.98
CA GLU A 604 7.95 25.20 -4.43
C GLU A 604 7.12 24.07 -5.02
N SER A 605 6.54 24.29 -6.21
CA SER A 605 5.68 23.33 -6.90
C SER A 605 6.25 22.91 -8.25
N PHE A 606 5.90 21.67 -8.68
CA PHE A 606 6.28 21.12 -9.97
C PHE A 606 5.31 20.04 -10.42
N LYS A 607 5.41 19.64 -11.69
CA LYS A 607 4.81 18.42 -12.24
C LYS A 607 5.92 17.61 -12.90
N VAL A 608 5.67 16.30 -13.08
CA VAL A 608 6.64 15.43 -13.78
C VAL A 608 6.06 15.00 -15.11
N ASP A 609 6.87 15.17 -16.14
CA ASP A 609 6.57 14.66 -17.47
C ASP A 609 6.84 13.16 -17.49
N ILE A 610 5.77 12.37 -17.56
CA ILE A 610 5.82 10.90 -17.52
C ILE A 610 5.39 10.38 -18.87
N PHE A 611 6.28 9.61 -19.50
CA PHE A 611 5.96 8.92 -20.73
C PHE A 611 4.88 7.89 -20.50
N ARG A 612 3.69 8.12 -21.08
CA ARG A 612 2.51 7.29 -20.84
C ARG A 612 1.60 7.23 -22.06
N LEU A 613 0.77 6.21 -22.10
CA LEU A 613 -0.44 6.19 -22.92
C LEU A 613 -1.46 7.20 -22.37
N ILE A 614 -2.18 7.88 -23.27
CA ILE A 614 -3.19 8.88 -22.93
C ILE A 614 -4.60 8.37 -23.27
N SER A 615 -4.75 7.73 -24.43
CA SER A 615 -6.03 7.20 -24.93
C SER A 615 -5.81 5.84 -25.58
N PRO A 616 -6.72 4.89 -25.36
CA PRO A 616 -7.81 4.87 -24.37
C PRO A 616 -7.27 5.03 -22.94
N ALA A 617 -8.10 5.50 -22.00
CA ALA A 617 -7.69 5.54 -20.60
C ALA A 617 -7.49 4.13 -20.05
N ASP A 618 -6.55 3.94 -19.13
CA ASP A 618 -6.29 2.65 -18.48
C ASP A 618 -7.55 2.11 -17.79
N GLY A 619 -7.81 0.80 -17.97
CA GLY A 619 -9.00 0.13 -17.45
C GLY A 619 -10.31 0.47 -18.18
N SER A 620 -10.28 1.25 -19.28
CA SER A 620 -11.50 1.67 -19.95
C SER A 620 -12.25 0.51 -20.63
N GLY A 621 -13.58 0.45 -20.43
CA GLY A 621 -14.48 -0.44 -21.12
C GLY A 621 -15.21 0.22 -22.29
N ASN A 622 -15.89 -0.57 -23.12
CA ASN A 622 -16.68 -0.12 -24.26
C ASN A 622 -15.91 0.74 -25.27
N VAL A 623 -14.62 0.49 -25.44
CA VAL A 623 -13.77 1.20 -26.41
C VAL A 623 -14.21 0.82 -27.83
N GLU A 624 -14.29 1.79 -28.74
CA GLU A 624 -14.61 1.55 -30.14
C GLU A 624 -13.61 0.56 -30.78
N LEU A 625 -14.01 -0.14 -31.83
CA LEU A 625 -13.16 -1.12 -32.50
C LEU A 625 -12.04 -0.48 -33.36
N THR A 626 -12.18 0.81 -33.65
CA THR A 626 -11.19 1.62 -34.37
C THR A 626 -10.77 2.83 -33.53
N PRO A 627 -10.22 2.62 -32.32
CA PRO A 627 -9.85 3.73 -31.45
C PRO A 627 -8.60 4.44 -31.98
N THR A 628 -8.40 5.67 -31.57
CA THR A 628 -7.10 6.31 -31.69
C THR A 628 -6.36 6.09 -30.38
N ILE A 629 -5.26 5.33 -30.45
CA ILE A 629 -4.35 5.14 -29.33
C ILE A 629 -3.34 6.30 -29.35
N SER A 630 -3.20 7.01 -28.24
CA SER A 630 -2.30 8.16 -28.15
C SER A 630 -1.46 8.12 -26.89
N TRP A 631 -0.30 8.77 -26.95
CA TRP A 631 0.69 8.81 -25.86
C TRP A 631 1.35 10.18 -25.76
N SER A 632 2.05 10.40 -24.64
CA SER A 632 2.80 11.65 -24.41
C SER A 632 3.99 11.77 -25.34
N ASP A 633 4.31 13.01 -25.73
CA ASP A 633 5.45 13.32 -26.60
C ASP A 633 6.74 13.37 -25.76
N LEU A 634 7.80 12.72 -26.23
CA LEU A 634 9.14 12.82 -25.67
C LEU A 634 10.06 13.76 -26.47
N GLY A 635 9.47 14.52 -27.39
CA GLY A 635 10.16 15.58 -28.14
C GLY A 635 10.66 15.17 -29.50
N LYS A 636 11.35 16.11 -30.12
CA LYS A 636 11.84 16.00 -31.52
C LYS A 636 12.79 14.81 -31.68
N ASP A 637 12.72 14.18 -32.84
CA ASP A 637 13.57 13.05 -33.26
C ASP A 637 13.31 11.74 -32.44
N THR A 638 12.14 11.61 -31.80
CA THR A 638 11.71 10.36 -31.13
C THR A 638 10.99 9.45 -32.12
N SER A 639 11.32 8.16 -32.10
CA SER A 639 10.57 7.08 -32.76
C SER A 639 9.83 6.27 -31.72
N TYR A 640 8.54 6.02 -31.97
CA TYR A 640 7.65 5.27 -31.08
C TYR A 640 7.25 3.95 -31.71
N GLN A 641 7.33 2.87 -30.98
CA GLN A 641 6.78 1.56 -31.34
C GLN A 641 5.58 1.27 -30.45
N LEU A 642 4.39 1.27 -31.03
CA LEU A 642 3.15 0.85 -30.36
C LEU A 642 3.00 -0.66 -30.45
N LEU A 643 2.82 -1.31 -29.32
CA LEU A 643 2.46 -2.71 -29.22
C LEU A 643 1.07 -2.87 -28.58
N VAL A 644 0.17 -3.60 -29.24
CA VAL A 644 -1.13 -3.97 -28.69
C VAL A 644 -1.28 -5.49 -28.76
N SER A 645 -1.71 -6.11 -27.69
CA SER A 645 -1.86 -7.56 -27.55
C SER A 645 -3.15 -7.90 -26.81
N ASN A 646 -3.72 -9.07 -27.09
CA ASN A 646 -4.79 -9.66 -26.29
C ASN A 646 -4.28 -10.49 -25.12
N LEU A 647 -2.96 -10.53 -24.91
CA LEU A 647 -2.27 -11.18 -23.79
C LEU A 647 -1.37 -10.16 -23.08
N GLU A 648 -1.43 -10.11 -21.75
CA GLU A 648 -0.66 -9.19 -20.94
C GLU A 648 0.86 -9.31 -21.14
N ASN A 649 1.34 -10.51 -21.43
CA ASN A 649 2.76 -10.78 -21.67
C ASN A 649 3.25 -10.48 -23.09
N PHE A 650 2.39 -9.97 -23.98
CA PHE A 650 2.68 -9.62 -25.38
C PHE A 650 3.25 -10.77 -26.22
N GLN A 651 2.90 -12.04 -25.89
CA GLN A 651 3.29 -13.18 -26.73
C GLN A 651 2.49 -13.29 -28.05
N SER A 652 1.35 -12.59 -28.14
CA SER A 652 0.53 -12.49 -29.34
C SER A 652 0.14 -11.03 -29.57
N VAL A 653 0.95 -10.35 -30.37
CA VAL A 653 0.77 -8.93 -30.69
C VAL A 653 -0.17 -8.79 -31.89
N VAL A 654 -1.21 -7.97 -31.75
CA VAL A 654 -2.17 -7.66 -32.83
C VAL A 654 -1.82 -6.36 -33.55
N ILE A 655 -1.10 -5.45 -32.89
CA ILE A 655 -0.51 -4.24 -33.50
C ILE A 655 0.94 -4.14 -33.07
N ASP A 656 1.84 -4.00 -34.04
CA ASP A 656 3.27 -3.70 -33.90
C ASP A 656 3.59 -2.64 -34.91
N GLU A 657 3.46 -1.36 -34.49
CA GLU A 657 3.56 -0.21 -35.42
C GLU A 657 4.62 0.75 -34.94
N THR A 658 5.49 1.17 -35.87
CA THR A 658 6.54 2.17 -35.61
C THR A 658 6.22 3.48 -36.30
N THR A 659 6.22 4.58 -35.55
CA THR A 659 5.84 5.91 -36.03
C THR A 659 6.63 7.00 -35.33
N THR A 660 6.64 8.21 -35.89
CA THR A 660 7.13 9.44 -35.24
C THR A 660 5.98 10.30 -34.71
N ALA A 661 4.72 9.90 -34.95
CA ALA A 661 3.55 10.56 -34.39
C ALA A 661 3.31 10.10 -32.96
N THR A 662 2.58 10.88 -32.18
CA THR A 662 2.19 10.59 -30.80
C THR A 662 0.83 9.92 -30.71
N SER A 663 0.32 9.41 -31.82
CA SER A 663 -0.94 8.66 -31.89
C SER A 663 -0.97 7.72 -33.08
N PHE A 664 -1.81 6.70 -32.97
CA PHE A 664 -2.09 5.73 -34.00
C PHE A 664 -3.59 5.45 -34.08
N ALA A 665 -4.19 5.66 -35.23
CA ALA A 665 -5.57 5.29 -35.48
C ALA A 665 -5.63 3.79 -35.84
N VAL A 666 -6.31 3.00 -35.01
CA VAL A 666 -6.42 1.55 -35.26
C VAL A 666 -7.30 1.32 -36.49
N PRO A 667 -6.81 0.58 -37.49
CA PRO A 667 -7.59 0.27 -38.67
C PRO A 667 -8.79 -0.65 -38.34
N GLN A 668 -9.76 -0.66 -39.27
CA GLN A 668 -10.86 -1.61 -39.21
C GLN A 668 -10.36 -3.05 -39.24
N TYR A 669 -11.12 -3.93 -38.61
CA TYR A 669 -10.90 -5.39 -38.55
C TYR A 669 -9.62 -5.85 -37.83
N VAL A 670 -8.95 -4.98 -37.10
CA VAL A 670 -7.78 -5.33 -36.28
C VAL A 670 -8.21 -5.79 -34.88
N LEU A 671 -9.12 -5.08 -34.25
CA LEU A 671 -9.61 -5.42 -32.91
C LEU A 671 -10.92 -6.23 -32.98
N SER A 672 -11.02 -7.26 -32.13
CA SER A 672 -12.25 -8.04 -31.95
C SER A 672 -13.14 -7.37 -30.91
N ALA A 673 -14.47 -7.56 -31.06
CA ALA A 673 -15.45 -7.02 -30.13
C ALA A 673 -15.46 -7.79 -28.79
N GLY A 674 -15.66 -7.09 -27.68
CA GLY A 674 -15.77 -7.70 -26.35
C GLY A 674 -14.47 -8.31 -25.81
N VAL A 675 -13.32 -7.89 -26.30
CA VAL A 675 -12.00 -8.43 -25.96
C VAL A 675 -11.22 -7.41 -25.15
N LYS A 676 -10.56 -7.88 -24.08
CA LYS A 676 -9.57 -7.10 -23.34
C LYS A 676 -8.24 -7.09 -24.11
N TYR A 677 -7.68 -5.91 -24.29
CA TYR A 677 -6.38 -5.68 -24.90
C TYR A 677 -5.46 -4.98 -23.95
N TYR A 678 -4.16 -5.20 -24.13
CA TYR A 678 -3.07 -4.56 -23.42
C TYR A 678 -2.25 -3.76 -24.42
N ALA A 679 -1.90 -2.55 -24.06
CA ALA A 679 -1.13 -1.66 -24.92
C ALA A 679 0.09 -1.08 -24.19
N LYS A 680 1.20 -0.93 -24.88
CA LYS A 680 2.38 -0.19 -24.45
C LYS A 680 3.07 0.46 -25.62
N VAL A 681 3.82 1.52 -25.34
CA VAL A 681 4.65 2.21 -26.34
C VAL A 681 6.10 2.20 -25.88
N ILE A 682 6.99 1.87 -26.80
CA ILE A 682 8.44 1.93 -26.63
C ILE A 682 8.94 3.12 -27.45
N ALA A 683 9.49 4.11 -26.79
CA ALA A 683 10.12 5.25 -27.43
C ALA A 683 11.63 5.02 -27.56
N THR A 684 12.19 5.39 -28.71
CA THR A 684 13.64 5.45 -28.93
C THR A 684 14.04 6.91 -29.09
N VAL A 685 14.82 7.41 -28.14
CA VAL A 685 15.28 8.80 -28.09
C VAL A 685 16.76 8.84 -27.72
N ASN A 686 17.57 9.58 -28.48
CA ASN A 686 19.02 9.76 -28.25
C ASN A 686 19.80 8.44 -28.05
N GLY A 687 19.37 7.35 -28.72
CA GLY A 687 20.02 6.04 -28.64
C GLY A 687 19.66 5.20 -27.39
N GLY A 688 18.78 5.71 -26.53
CA GLY A 688 18.16 4.98 -25.44
C GLY A 688 16.70 4.60 -25.73
N THR A 689 16.13 3.68 -24.94
CA THR A 689 14.72 3.31 -25.01
C THR A 689 14.01 3.61 -23.71
N GLU A 690 12.79 4.15 -23.80
CA GLU A 690 11.87 4.35 -22.69
C GLU A 690 10.55 3.65 -23.01
N THR A 691 9.90 3.03 -22.04
CA THR A 691 8.68 2.26 -22.24
C THR A 691 7.60 2.76 -21.27
N THR A 692 6.37 2.93 -21.78
CA THR A 692 5.22 3.24 -20.92
C THR A 692 4.88 2.06 -20.02
N ASP A 693 4.11 2.31 -18.97
CA ASP A 693 3.39 1.24 -18.31
C ASP A 693 2.43 0.55 -19.30
N VAL A 694 2.05 -0.68 -18.98
CA VAL A 694 1.06 -1.44 -19.76
C VAL A 694 -0.32 -0.96 -19.35
N PHE A 695 -1.10 -0.44 -20.32
CA PHE A 695 -2.50 -0.08 -20.14
C PHE A 695 -3.40 -1.19 -20.64
N GLU A 696 -4.55 -1.38 -20.00
CA GLU A 696 -5.56 -2.32 -20.46
C GLU A 696 -6.83 -1.57 -20.90
N PHE A 697 -7.51 -2.11 -21.89
CA PHE A 697 -8.83 -1.63 -22.29
C PHE A 697 -9.67 -2.77 -22.87
N THR A 698 -10.99 -2.65 -22.75
CA THR A 698 -11.94 -3.66 -23.30
C THR A 698 -12.76 -3.02 -24.41
N THR A 699 -12.76 -3.66 -25.58
CA THR A 699 -13.55 -3.20 -26.71
C THR A 699 -15.05 -3.42 -26.47
N LYS A 700 -15.89 -2.60 -27.13
CA LYS A 700 -17.35 -2.75 -27.06
C LYS A 700 -17.77 -4.10 -27.61
N ALA A 701 -18.85 -4.66 -27.06
CA ALA A 701 -19.52 -5.82 -27.62
C ALA A 701 -20.19 -5.46 -28.95
N ALA A 702 -20.20 -6.41 -29.91
CA ALA A 702 -20.90 -6.25 -31.18
C ALA A 702 -21.83 -7.43 -31.42
N SER A 703 -22.95 -7.18 -32.15
CA SER A 703 -23.81 -8.25 -32.66
C SER A 703 -23.24 -8.74 -33.99
N ILE A 704 -22.76 -9.96 -34.00
CA ILE A 704 -22.10 -10.56 -35.16
C ILE A 704 -23.13 -11.36 -35.97
N PRO A 705 -23.42 -10.97 -37.25
CA PRO A 705 -24.32 -11.70 -38.11
C PRO A 705 -23.71 -13.02 -38.61
N THR A 706 -24.53 -13.86 -39.22
CA THR A 706 -24.04 -15.00 -40.01
C THR A 706 -23.23 -14.51 -41.20
N PRO A 707 -22.09 -15.15 -41.54
CA PRO A 707 -21.30 -14.74 -42.70
C PRO A 707 -22.09 -14.75 -44.03
N THR A 708 -21.68 -13.92 -44.95
CA THR A 708 -22.19 -13.90 -46.32
C THR A 708 -21.03 -14.17 -47.28
N PHE A 709 -21.13 -15.13 -48.18
CA PHE A 709 -20.08 -15.42 -49.15
C PHE A 709 -19.89 -14.30 -50.17
N VAL A 710 -18.65 -13.97 -50.42
CA VAL A 710 -18.20 -13.15 -51.55
C VAL A 710 -17.65 -14.04 -52.66
N THR A 711 -16.91 -15.10 -52.28
CA THR A 711 -16.43 -16.10 -53.23
C THR A 711 -16.66 -17.50 -52.63
N PRO A 712 -17.47 -18.37 -53.30
CA PRO A 712 -18.32 -18.07 -54.47
C PRO A 712 -19.49 -17.16 -54.15
N ALA A 713 -19.82 -16.25 -55.03
CA ALA A 713 -20.98 -15.38 -54.87
C ALA A 713 -22.32 -16.13 -55.06
N ALA A 714 -22.32 -17.28 -55.70
CA ALA A 714 -23.48 -18.11 -55.90
C ALA A 714 -23.10 -19.61 -55.91
N SER A 715 -24.04 -20.46 -55.53
CA SER A 715 -23.89 -21.92 -55.58
C SER A 715 -23.74 -22.40 -57.05
N GLY A 716 -22.90 -23.40 -57.28
CA GLY A 716 -22.65 -23.97 -58.61
C GLY A 716 -21.55 -23.25 -59.41
N THR A 717 -20.91 -22.27 -58.89
CA THR A 717 -19.80 -21.52 -59.50
C THR A 717 -18.57 -22.43 -59.70
N THR A 718 -17.86 -22.30 -60.84
CA THR A 718 -16.55 -22.93 -61.00
C THR A 718 -15.46 -22.06 -60.39
N LEU A 719 -14.66 -22.66 -59.48
CA LEU A 719 -13.55 -22.01 -58.84
C LEU A 719 -12.24 -22.70 -59.24
N HIS A 720 -11.21 -21.87 -59.48
CA HIS A 720 -9.90 -22.32 -59.94
C HIS A 720 -8.92 -22.55 -58.79
N ALA A 721 -7.90 -23.34 -59.01
CA ALA A 721 -6.89 -23.74 -58.00
C ALA A 721 -6.25 -22.57 -57.25
N ASN A 722 -6.01 -21.44 -57.89
CA ASN A 722 -5.44 -20.21 -57.33
C ASN A 722 -6.44 -19.22 -56.78
N GLN A 723 -7.75 -19.56 -56.81
CA GLN A 723 -8.78 -18.71 -56.19
C GLN A 723 -8.95 -19.05 -54.71
N VAL A 724 -9.44 -18.06 -53.94
CA VAL A 724 -9.74 -18.17 -52.50
C VAL A 724 -11.25 -18.25 -52.29
N VAL A 725 -11.69 -18.90 -51.26
CA VAL A 725 -13.05 -18.74 -50.74
C VAL A 725 -13.06 -17.56 -49.75
N ALA A 726 -14.10 -16.72 -49.77
CA ALA A 726 -14.15 -15.50 -48.98
C ALA A 726 -15.57 -15.19 -48.51
N VAL A 727 -15.70 -14.61 -47.35
CA VAL A 727 -16.94 -14.02 -46.83
C VAL A 727 -16.78 -12.51 -46.67
N GLN A 728 -17.89 -11.79 -46.66
CA GLN A 728 -17.90 -10.37 -46.36
C GLN A 728 -17.33 -10.14 -44.98
N PRO A 729 -16.29 -9.29 -44.80
CA PRO A 729 -15.76 -8.99 -43.48
C PRO A 729 -16.81 -8.29 -42.60
N VAL A 730 -16.75 -8.61 -41.30
CA VAL A 730 -17.61 -8.00 -40.31
C VAL A 730 -16.71 -7.52 -39.17
N GLU A 731 -16.88 -6.28 -38.79
CA GLU A 731 -16.08 -5.68 -37.70
C GLU A 731 -16.40 -6.36 -36.37
N GLY A 732 -15.37 -6.60 -35.58
CA GLY A 732 -15.48 -7.24 -34.26
C GLY A 732 -15.40 -8.76 -34.27
N VAL A 733 -15.31 -9.39 -35.42
CA VAL A 733 -15.11 -10.83 -35.60
C VAL A 733 -13.66 -11.18 -35.25
N ALA A 734 -13.43 -12.25 -34.49
CA ALA A 734 -12.11 -12.73 -34.15
C ALA A 734 -11.48 -13.58 -35.27
N SER A 735 -12.27 -14.45 -35.90
CA SER A 735 -11.82 -15.27 -37.01
C SER A 735 -13.00 -15.84 -37.79
N THR A 736 -12.72 -16.29 -39.01
CA THR A 736 -13.69 -17.02 -39.87
C THR A 736 -13.30 -18.49 -39.96
N HIS A 737 -14.25 -19.35 -39.69
CA HIS A 737 -14.10 -20.78 -39.86
C HIS A 737 -14.80 -21.23 -41.15
N PHE A 738 -14.05 -21.89 -42.05
CA PHE A 738 -14.52 -22.46 -43.29
C PHE A 738 -14.54 -24.00 -43.23
N ALA A 739 -15.61 -24.60 -43.74
CA ALA A 739 -15.68 -26.02 -43.92
C ALA A 739 -15.97 -26.35 -45.39
N ILE A 740 -15.16 -27.21 -46.03
CA ILE A 740 -15.28 -27.67 -47.42
C ILE A 740 -15.41 -29.20 -47.41
N SER A 741 -16.35 -29.78 -48.17
CA SER A 741 -16.61 -31.22 -48.18
C SER A 741 -17.12 -31.72 -49.54
N GLU A 742 -16.88 -33.00 -49.84
CA GLU A 742 -17.52 -33.69 -50.95
C GLU A 742 -19.02 -33.98 -50.69
N LYS A 743 -19.47 -33.80 -49.44
CA LYS A 743 -20.85 -34.08 -49.03
C LYS A 743 -21.45 -32.90 -48.33
N GLU A 744 -22.68 -32.61 -48.63
CA GLU A 744 -23.42 -31.51 -47.99
C GLU A 744 -23.58 -31.64 -46.47
N THR A 745 -23.45 -32.86 -45.95
CA THR A 745 -23.53 -33.14 -44.51
C THR A 745 -22.22 -32.87 -43.72
N PHE A 746 -21.13 -32.51 -44.38
CA PHE A 746 -19.81 -32.20 -43.81
C PHE A 746 -19.29 -33.24 -42.83
N PRO A 747 -19.14 -34.51 -43.18
CA PRO A 747 -18.57 -35.50 -42.25
C PRO A 747 -17.13 -35.18 -41.89
N ALA A 748 -16.78 -35.25 -40.60
CA ALA A 748 -15.46 -34.81 -40.07
C ALA A 748 -14.27 -35.51 -40.76
N ARG A 749 -14.44 -36.76 -41.23
CA ARG A 749 -13.41 -37.55 -41.91
C ARG A 749 -13.19 -37.23 -43.38
N THR A 750 -14.04 -36.41 -43.97
CA THR A 750 -14.02 -36.10 -45.42
C THR A 750 -14.20 -34.61 -45.68
N SER A 751 -14.03 -33.80 -44.67
CA SER A 751 -14.14 -32.36 -44.77
C SER A 751 -12.86 -31.68 -44.39
N TYR A 752 -12.54 -30.58 -45.08
CA TYR A 752 -11.55 -29.59 -44.65
C TYR A 752 -12.22 -28.65 -43.65
N ASN A 753 -11.47 -28.30 -42.60
CA ASN A 753 -11.86 -27.27 -41.61
C ASN A 753 -10.67 -26.37 -41.39
N GLY A 754 -10.82 -25.10 -41.68
CA GLY A 754 -9.77 -24.08 -41.51
C GLY A 754 -10.28 -22.83 -40.81
N THR A 755 -9.53 -22.28 -39.86
CA THR A 755 -9.84 -21.01 -39.16
C THR A 755 -8.84 -19.96 -39.53
N TYR A 756 -9.31 -18.80 -39.92
CA TYR A 756 -8.50 -17.67 -40.41
C TYR A 756 -8.81 -16.40 -39.62
N PRO A 757 -7.78 -15.67 -39.14
CA PRO A 757 -7.97 -14.44 -38.40
C PRO A 757 -8.74 -13.38 -39.20
N VAL A 758 -9.41 -12.48 -38.49
CA VAL A 758 -10.09 -11.33 -39.11
C VAL A 758 -9.05 -10.32 -39.65
N GLY A 759 -9.41 -9.59 -40.66
CA GLY A 759 -8.54 -8.64 -41.35
C GLY A 759 -7.65 -9.26 -42.38
N THR A 760 -7.47 -10.56 -42.31
CA THR A 760 -6.93 -11.32 -43.45
C THR A 760 -8.12 -11.74 -44.29
N PHE A 761 -8.20 -11.25 -45.51
CA PHE A 761 -9.01 -11.90 -46.55
C PHE A 761 -8.43 -13.28 -46.85
N CYS A 762 -7.55 -13.77 -46.03
CA CYS A 762 -6.87 -15.04 -46.06
C CYS A 762 -7.87 -16.12 -45.69
N THR A 763 -8.31 -16.62 -46.64
CA THR A 763 -9.27 -17.65 -46.79
C THR A 763 -8.54 -18.77 -47.56
N PRO A 764 -8.96 -20.01 -47.43
CA PRO A 764 -8.23 -21.10 -48.07
C PRO A 764 -8.07 -20.83 -49.57
N VAL A 765 -6.83 -20.84 -50.08
CA VAL A 765 -6.52 -20.96 -51.47
C VAL A 765 -6.88 -22.41 -51.85
N LEU A 766 -7.69 -22.58 -52.87
CA LEU A 766 -8.23 -23.89 -53.16
C LEU A 766 -7.17 -24.95 -53.52
N SER A 767 -6.02 -24.52 -54.06
CA SER A 767 -4.86 -25.43 -54.28
C SER A 767 -4.29 -26.03 -53.00
N ASP A 768 -4.50 -25.32 -51.85
CA ASP A 768 -3.93 -25.74 -50.57
C ASP A 768 -4.95 -26.51 -49.70
N VAL A 769 -6.18 -26.62 -50.16
CA VAL A 769 -7.24 -27.33 -49.47
C VAL A 769 -7.04 -28.81 -49.57
N LYS A 770 -6.89 -29.48 -48.42
CA LYS A 770 -6.72 -30.93 -48.30
C LYS A 770 -7.85 -31.51 -47.48
N LEU A 771 -8.71 -32.31 -48.15
CA LEU A 771 -9.75 -33.05 -47.46
C LEU A 771 -9.14 -34.28 -46.78
N VAL A 772 -8.77 -34.11 -45.48
CA VAL A 772 -8.10 -35.11 -44.63
C VAL A 772 -6.87 -35.76 -45.29
N SER A 773 -7.02 -36.49 -46.39
CA SER A 773 -5.92 -37.23 -47.01
C SER A 773 -5.72 -36.98 -48.50
N LYS A 774 -6.60 -36.21 -49.14
CA LYS A 774 -6.53 -35.94 -50.58
C LYS A 774 -6.80 -34.49 -50.91
N MET A 775 -6.16 -34.00 -51.97
CA MET A 775 -6.42 -32.69 -52.54
C MET A 775 -7.78 -32.66 -53.27
N LEU A 776 -8.25 -31.45 -53.57
CA LEU A 776 -9.41 -31.29 -54.43
C LEU A 776 -9.12 -31.89 -55.84
N GLU A 777 -10.09 -32.57 -56.41
CA GLU A 777 -9.95 -33.23 -57.71
C GLU A 777 -10.64 -32.39 -58.81
N ASP A 778 -9.93 -32.27 -59.94
CA ASP A 778 -10.39 -31.49 -61.10
C ASP A 778 -11.76 -31.97 -61.61
N GLY A 779 -12.66 -31.01 -61.93
CA GLY A 779 -14.02 -31.26 -62.41
C GLY A 779 -15.02 -31.75 -61.37
N LYS A 780 -14.61 -31.97 -60.09
CA LYS A 780 -15.51 -32.36 -59.00
C LYS A 780 -16.19 -31.19 -58.34
N SER A 781 -17.42 -31.42 -57.89
CA SER A 781 -18.18 -30.45 -57.08
C SER A 781 -17.97 -30.69 -55.59
N TYR A 782 -17.83 -29.60 -54.86
CA TYR A 782 -17.64 -29.56 -53.41
C TYR A 782 -18.69 -28.63 -52.79
N PHE A 783 -18.96 -28.89 -51.51
CA PHE A 783 -19.84 -28.09 -50.67
C PHE A 783 -19.02 -27.24 -49.73
N LEU A 784 -19.49 -26.01 -49.44
CA LEU A 784 -18.80 -25.03 -48.65
C LEU A 784 -19.78 -24.34 -47.71
N ARG A 785 -19.38 -24.14 -46.46
CA ARG A 785 -20.02 -23.28 -45.48
C ARG A 785 -19.02 -22.54 -44.62
N ALA A 786 -19.45 -21.43 -43.99
CA ALA A 786 -18.60 -20.64 -43.11
C ALA A 786 -19.38 -20.17 -41.87
N GLN A 787 -18.66 -19.93 -40.77
CA GLN A 787 -19.18 -19.28 -39.59
C GLN A 787 -18.11 -18.33 -39.02
N PHE A 788 -18.54 -17.29 -38.28
CA PHE A 788 -17.66 -16.42 -37.56
C PHE A 788 -17.42 -16.93 -36.14
N ASN A 789 -16.18 -16.78 -35.65
CA ASN A 789 -15.81 -16.86 -34.24
C ASN A 789 -15.69 -15.43 -33.71
N TYR A 790 -16.26 -15.14 -32.53
CA TYR A 790 -16.24 -13.84 -31.91
C TYR A 790 -16.32 -13.98 -30.38
N TYR A 791 -16.14 -12.91 -29.65
CA TYR A 791 -16.18 -12.96 -28.20
C TYR A 791 -17.45 -12.34 -27.64
N VAL A 792 -18.01 -12.98 -26.61
CA VAL A 792 -19.09 -12.47 -25.76
C VAL A 792 -18.62 -12.61 -24.32
N ASP A 793 -18.51 -11.51 -23.58
CA ASP A 793 -18.02 -11.47 -22.20
C ASP A 793 -16.67 -12.21 -22.03
N GLY A 794 -15.74 -11.98 -22.95
CA GLY A 794 -14.41 -12.61 -22.98
C GLY A 794 -14.38 -14.09 -23.35
N LYS A 795 -15.53 -14.69 -23.65
CA LYS A 795 -15.65 -16.10 -24.05
C LYS A 795 -15.87 -16.25 -25.55
N LEU A 796 -15.01 -17.04 -26.20
CA LEU A 796 -15.14 -17.33 -27.64
C LEU A 796 -16.44 -18.08 -27.93
N THR A 797 -17.23 -17.57 -28.86
CA THR A 797 -18.49 -18.17 -29.35
C THR A 797 -18.50 -18.15 -30.86
N THR A 798 -19.57 -18.75 -31.49
CA THR A 798 -19.67 -18.84 -32.93
C THR A 798 -21.04 -18.29 -33.42
N SER A 799 -21.06 -17.72 -34.62
CA SER A 799 -22.28 -17.42 -35.33
C SER A 799 -22.92 -18.73 -35.85
N ASP A 800 -24.14 -18.63 -36.38
CA ASP A 800 -24.71 -19.68 -37.19
C ASP A 800 -23.84 -19.92 -38.45
N TRP A 801 -23.88 -21.15 -38.96
CA TRP A 801 -23.33 -21.46 -40.27
C TRP A 801 -24.09 -20.74 -41.39
N THR A 802 -23.35 -20.33 -42.44
CA THR A 802 -23.97 -19.91 -43.69
C THR A 802 -24.87 -21.03 -44.25
N PRO A 803 -25.88 -20.71 -45.13
CA PRO A 803 -26.38 -21.67 -46.05
C PRO A 803 -25.25 -22.36 -46.83
N VAL A 804 -25.43 -23.66 -47.11
CA VAL A 804 -24.42 -24.41 -47.87
C VAL A 804 -24.44 -23.95 -49.33
N VAL A 805 -23.26 -23.63 -49.85
CA VAL A 805 -23.06 -23.37 -51.30
C VAL A 805 -22.19 -24.44 -51.91
N SER A 806 -22.38 -24.72 -53.21
CA SER A 806 -21.53 -25.65 -53.93
C SER A 806 -20.64 -24.93 -54.92
N PHE A 807 -19.50 -25.52 -55.24
CA PHE A 807 -18.64 -25.08 -56.34
C PHE A 807 -18.00 -26.25 -57.04
N THR A 808 -17.66 -26.08 -58.35
CA THR A 808 -16.87 -27.07 -59.09
C THR A 808 -15.42 -26.65 -59.10
N TYR A 809 -14.52 -27.52 -58.72
CA TYR A 809 -13.07 -27.23 -58.65
C TYR A 809 -12.42 -27.44 -60.03
N ASN A 810 -11.66 -26.45 -60.50
CA ASN A 810 -10.83 -26.54 -61.67
C ASN A 810 -9.34 -26.45 -61.28
N ALA A 811 -8.60 -27.54 -61.48
CA ALA A 811 -7.19 -27.60 -61.10
C ALA A 811 -6.26 -26.70 -61.93
N THR A 812 -6.76 -26.19 -63.08
CA THR A 812 -6.01 -25.23 -63.85
C THR A 812 -6.07 -23.86 -63.20
N PRO A 813 -4.93 -23.24 -62.79
CA PRO A 813 -4.93 -21.87 -62.30
C PRO A 813 -5.55 -20.93 -63.34
N MET A 814 -6.38 -20.00 -62.89
CA MET A 814 -6.72 -18.84 -63.74
C MET A 814 -5.41 -18.19 -64.23
N GLY A 815 -5.25 -18.05 -65.55
CA GLY A 815 -4.04 -17.63 -66.18
C GLY A 815 -3.48 -16.37 -65.51
N GLY A 816 -2.21 -16.47 -65.08
CA GLY A 816 -1.47 -15.30 -64.56
C GLY A 816 -1.11 -14.39 -65.70
N VAL A 817 -1.50 -13.18 -65.59
CA VAL A 817 -1.08 -12.08 -66.48
C VAL A 817 -0.03 -11.26 -65.77
N ASP A 818 0.97 -10.77 -66.49
CA ASP A 818 1.90 -9.76 -65.98
C ASP A 818 1.19 -8.43 -65.60
N SER A 819 -0.11 -8.34 -65.84
CA SER A 819 -1.01 -7.28 -65.38
C SER A 819 -2.27 -7.90 -64.79
N VAL A 820 -2.69 -7.54 -63.61
CA VAL A 820 -3.96 -7.97 -63.02
C VAL A 820 -4.95 -6.80 -63.17
N ALA A 821 -6.08 -7.07 -63.83
CA ALA A 821 -7.17 -6.13 -63.86
C ALA A 821 -8.43 -6.81 -63.26
N ALA A 822 -9.00 -6.24 -62.21
CA ALA A 822 -10.27 -6.65 -61.66
C ALA A 822 -11.06 -5.36 -61.33
N ASP A 823 -12.22 -5.20 -62.05
CA ASP A 823 -13.21 -4.14 -61.78
C ASP A 823 -12.62 -2.76 -61.41
N GLY A 824 -11.81 -2.19 -62.27
CA GLY A 824 -11.24 -0.85 -62.12
C GLY A 824 -9.92 -0.78 -61.37
N ILE A 825 -9.31 -1.91 -60.96
CA ILE A 825 -7.97 -1.97 -60.37
C ILE A 825 -7.02 -2.63 -61.34
N THR A 826 -5.88 -2.02 -61.57
CA THR A 826 -4.77 -2.58 -62.35
C THR A 826 -3.48 -2.49 -61.55
N ILE A 827 -2.65 -3.54 -61.59
CA ILE A 827 -1.28 -3.50 -61.12
C ILE A 827 -0.36 -3.73 -62.33
N VAL A 828 0.40 -2.77 -62.69
CA VAL A 828 1.38 -2.83 -63.77
C VAL A 828 2.70 -2.29 -63.30
N ASP A 829 3.80 -2.97 -63.54
CA ASP A 829 5.15 -2.58 -63.19
C ASP A 829 5.30 -2.21 -61.66
N ASN A 830 4.65 -3.01 -60.78
CA ASN A 830 4.57 -2.79 -59.35
C ASN A 830 3.81 -1.53 -58.90
N VAL A 831 3.05 -0.89 -59.78
CA VAL A 831 2.20 0.25 -59.44
C VAL A 831 0.72 -0.21 -59.52
N LEU A 832 0.04 -0.13 -58.37
CA LEU A 832 -1.40 -0.30 -58.31
C LEU A 832 -2.05 1.00 -58.82
N SER A 833 -3.07 0.89 -59.69
CA SER A 833 -3.90 2.00 -60.11
C SER A 833 -5.38 1.64 -59.83
N ALA A 834 -6.02 2.45 -59.03
CA ALA A 834 -7.41 2.27 -58.59
C ALA A 834 -8.34 3.40 -59.10
N GLY A 835 -7.79 4.46 -59.72
CA GLY A 835 -8.55 5.56 -60.28
C GLY A 835 -9.17 6.53 -59.24
N VAL A 836 -8.98 6.28 -57.94
CA VAL A 836 -9.52 7.10 -56.85
C VAL A 836 -8.37 7.42 -55.90
N ALA A 837 -8.19 8.69 -55.56
CA ALA A 837 -7.18 9.17 -54.61
C ALA A 837 -7.56 8.87 -53.14
N GLY A 838 -6.56 8.64 -52.26
CA GLY A 838 -6.75 8.44 -50.84
C GLY A 838 -7.45 7.10 -50.49
N MET A 839 -7.37 6.11 -51.39
CA MET A 839 -7.97 4.80 -51.16
C MET A 839 -7.00 3.92 -50.41
N PRO A 840 -7.39 3.34 -49.21
CA PRO A 840 -6.54 2.43 -48.45
C PRO A 840 -6.15 1.20 -49.25
N VAL A 841 -4.86 0.84 -49.24
CA VAL A 841 -4.29 -0.32 -49.92
C VAL A 841 -3.54 -1.15 -48.90
N ALA A 842 -4.00 -2.34 -48.63
CA ALA A 842 -3.36 -3.30 -47.74
C ALA A 842 -2.76 -4.45 -48.53
N VAL A 843 -1.52 -4.81 -48.27
CA VAL A 843 -0.81 -5.92 -48.93
C VAL A 843 -0.43 -6.98 -47.91
N PHE A 844 -0.78 -8.20 -48.20
CA PHE A 844 -0.54 -9.34 -47.33
C PHE A 844 0.36 -10.38 -48.00
N ALA A 845 1.29 -10.95 -47.26
CA ALA A 845 1.98 -12.16 -47.69
C ALA A 845 1.05 -13.37 -47.62
N LEU A 846 1.41 -14.46 -48.26
CA LEU A 846 0.54 -15.67 -48.33
C LEU A 846 0.33 -16.33 -46.97
N ASP A 847 1.17 -16.05 -45.98
CA ASP A 847 1.02 -16.49 -44.58
C ASP A 847 0.04 -15.62 -43.77
N GLY A 848 -0.59 -14.62 -44.43
CA GLY A 848 -1.55 -13.73 -43.80
C GLY A 848 -0.96 -12.50 -43.12
N LYS A 849 0.34 -12.36 -43.09
CA LYS A 849 1.02 -11.19 -42.51
C LYS A 849 0.84 -10.00 -43.45
N GLN A 850 0.33 -8.90 -42.89
CA GLN A 850 0.29 -7.61 -43.60
C GLN A 850 1.74 -7.11 -43.76
N VAL A 851 2.19 -6.86 -45.00
CA VAL A 851 3.56 -6.47 -45.33
C VAL A 851 3.65 -5.04 -45.87
N LEU A 852 2.51 -4.45 -46.24
CA LEU A 852 2.42 -3.04 -46.65
C LEU A 852 1.03 -2.53 -46.37
N ASN A 853 0.94 -1.32 -45.80
CA ASN A 853 -0.28 -0.54 -45.66
C ASN A 853 0.02 0.85 -46.21
N THR A 854 -0.72 1.27 -47.20
CA THR A 854 -0.51 2.56 -47.88
C THR A 854 -1.85 3.07 -48.44
N GLU A 855 -1.83 4.24 -49.02
CA GLU A 855 -3.01 4.82 -49.71
C GLU A 855 -2.63 5.17 -51.14
N THR A 856 -3.65 5.23 -52.00
CA THR A 856 -3.45 5.74 -53.36
C THR A 856 -3.16 7.25 -53.34
N ASP A 857 -2.21 7.67 -54.15
CA ASP A 857 -1.85 9.09 -54.35
C ASP A 857 -2.96 9.90 -55.03
N ALA A 858 -2.71 11.18 -55.28
CA ALA A 858 -3.62 12.10 -55.96
C ALA A 858 -4.01 11.67 -57.38
N GLN A 859 -3.29 10.74 -58.00
CA GLN A 859 -3.59 10.12 -59.28
C GLN A 859 -4.26 8.76 -59.15
N GLY A 860 -4.62 8.35 -57.93
CA GLY A 860 -5.24 7.05 -57.63
C GLY A 860 -4.30 5.86 -57.76
N LYS A 861 -2.97 6.06 -57.48
CA LYS A 861 -1.94 5.04 -57.61
C LYS A 861 -1.24 4.76 -56.32
N ALA A 862 -0.81 3.53 -56.08
CA ALA A 862 0.05 3.14 -54.98
C ALA A 862 1.25 2.34 -55.47
N ASP A 863 2.45 2.70 -54.97
CA ASP A 863 3.71 2.03 -55.32
C ASP A 863 3.94 0.78 -54.45
N LEU A 864 3.97 -0.37 -55.10
CA LEU A 864 4.24 -1.67 -54.48
C LEU A 864 5.71 -2.12 -54.65
N SER A 865 6.57 -1.28 -55.19
CA SER A 865 7.99 -1.59 -55.44
C SER A 865 8.81 -1.76 -54.18
N VAL A 866 8.32 -1.36 -53.05
CA VAL A 866 8.94 -1.56 -51.74
C VAL A 866 8.86 -3.03 -51.22
N LEU A 867 7.99 -3.85 -51.76
CA LEU A 867 7.85 -5.23 -51.40
C LEU A 867 9.03 -6.07 -51.84
N ALA A 868 9.43 -7.10 -51.09
CA ALA A 868 10.41 -8.09 -51.58
C ALA A 868 9.85 -8.95 -52.74
N GLY A 869 10.70 -9.69 -53.43
CA GLY A 869 10.21 -10.67 -54.41
C GLY A 869 9.31 -11.71 -53.74
N GLY A 870 8.15 -11.94 -54.28
CA GLY A 870 7.20 -12.85 -53.68
C GLY A 870 5.77 -12.79 -54.24
N THR A 871 4.89 -13.56 -53.69
CA THR A 871 3.44 -13.54 -54.03
C THR A 871 2.67 -12.89 -52.89
N TYR A 872 1.80 -11.94 -53.23
CA TYR A 872 1.06 -11.11 -52.32
C TYR A 872 -0.42 -11.06 -52.67
N LEU A 873 -1.25 -10.77 -51.67
CA LEU A 873 -2.65 -10.39 -51.83
C LEU A 873 -2.75 -8.88 -51.61
N VAL A 874 -3.21 -8.13 -52.58
CA VAL A 874 -3.39 -6.70 -52.52
C VAL A 874 -4.87 -6.40 -52.38
N SER A 875 -5.28 -5.81 -51.30
CA SER A 875 -6.66 -5.46 -51.01
C SER A 875 -6.88 -3.97 -50.98
N ILE A 876 -7.96 -3.53 -51.59
CA ILE A 876 -8.43 -2.14 -51.55
C ILE A 876 -9.93 -2.10 -51.25
N VAL A 877 -10.39 -0.95 -50.71
CA VAL A 877 -11.83 -0.73 -50.50
C VAL A 877 -12.32 0.21 -51.61
N ALA A 878 -13.11 -0.26 -52.53
CA ALA A 878 -13.69 0.53 -53.59
C ALA A 878 -15.20 0.34 -53.60
N ASP A 879 -15.96 1.45 -53.67
CA ASP A 879 -17.44 1.47 -53.73
C ASP A 879 -18.11 0.71 -52.57
N GLY A 880 -17.49 0.78 -51.36
CA GLY A 880 -18.00 0.07 -50.18
C GLY A 880 -17.80 -1.47 -50.19
N ALA A 881 -17.04 -1.99 -51.14
CA ALA A 881 -16.66 -3.40 -51.24
C ALA A 881 -15.15 -3.55 -51.24
N VAL A 882 -14.68 -4.57 -50.55
CA VAL A 882 -13.24 -4.91 -50.57
C VAL A 882 -12.95 -5.68 -51.85
N LYS A 883 -12.00 -5.21 -52.62
CA LYS A 883 -11.51 -5.88 -53.82
C LYS A 883 -10.08 -6.36 -53.55
N THR A 884 -9.81 -7.63 -53.76
CA THR A 884 -8.51 -8.24 -53.54
C THR A 884 -7.98 -8.86 -54.80
N VAL A 885 -6.74 -8.55 -55.14
CA VAL A 885 -6.04 -9.10 -56.31
C VAL A 885 -4.77 -9.79 -55.86
N LYS A 886 -4.43 -10.93 -56.51
CA LYS A 886 -3.17 -11.58 -56.32
C LYS A 886 -2.10 -10.86 -57.13
N PHE A 887 -1.02 -10.47 -56.49
CA PHE A 887 0.12 -9.80 -57.09
C PHE A 887 1.39 -10.64 -56.90
N VAL A 888 2.15 -10.82 -57.98
CA VAL A 888 3.43 -11.54 -57.94
C VAL A 888 4.52 -10.54 -58.30
N ARG A 889 5.34 -10.22 -57.33
CA ARG A 889 6.54 -9.43 -57.52
C ARG A 889 7.70 -10.39 -57.87
N LYS A 890 8.31 -10.20 -59.05
CA LYS A 890 9.49 -10.95 -59.48
C LYS A 890 10.79 -10.50 -58.78
#